data_81bfded0a39d922f11bbdd23c2fb7dd7
#
_entry.id   81bfded0a39d922f11bbdd23c2fb7dd7
#
_cell.length_a   1.000
_cell.length_b   1.000
_cell.length_c   1.000
_cell.angle_alpha   90.00
_cell.angle_beta   90.00
_cell.angle_gamma   90.00
#
_symmetry.space_group_name_H-M   'P 1'
#
loop_
_entity.id
_entity.type
_entity.pdbx_description
1 polymer ?
#
loop_
_entity_poly.entity_id
_entity_poly.type
_entity_poly.pdbx_seq_one_letter_code
_entity_poly.pdbx_strand_id
1 'polypeptide(L)'
;MKKKILIRGPVLTQSGYGEHCRFLLRSLRKYEDVFDIYLLAVNWGKTNWQFELTEEREWFDKLISKTHKYIQSNRGPVDISIQVTIPNEWEKLAPINIGVTAGIETDRISKKWIEKCQIMDKIIVVSEHAKKGFIDTKYDVVDANTGREVKDWKIKVPVEVVHYPVKSLEKKDLDLNLKHDFNFLTVAQWGPRKNLKNTIKWFMDEFQNDEVGLVVKTNLAKNCVLDRLAVTNKLRSIVSSFPEAKCKVHLLHGYMSEEEMNGLYTHPKIKALVSLTHGEGFGLPLFEAAYNGLPVVATNWSGHLDFLQMPVKDKKGKSKNKPMFSRIAYELKEVKKPSVWPGVIDTDAKWAFPEKGSYKMKLRDVYKDIGRHKSTAKKLQKYILENFTEEKQNLDFATKILGDQVTKSENAKYVFVSDFFANQLQGGAELSLQTLIDKASDESVQINSSDLTEEYVERNKDKTWIFGNFTQASKESIDKVLKEKINYNIIEFDYKFCKYRNLELHETLEGEACNCAEEEHGKEIGKFISKAKNVFFMSNVQMNVYLDKIKSLKKSKCIVLSSIFDDKFFDAIKQLRELYNKKEDKWVVSSSPSWVKGSKEAEQWCVENKKEYNKMHGLSYKDALVTLAKSKGLCFLPTGADTCPRLVIEAKLLNCELELNDNVQHVTEDWFSTDDLQVTEDYLRGRPEVFWKKVSGG
;
A
#
# COMPACT_ATOMS: atom_id res chain seq x y z
N MET A 1 -4.41 -12.69 9.61
CA MET A 1 -3.46 -11.78 10.32
C MET A 1 -2.67 -11.03 9.26
N LYS A 2 -2.66 -9.68 9.29
CA LYS A 2 -1.89 -8.87 8.34
C LYS A 2 -0.40 -9.21 8.42
N LYS A 3 0.28 -9.31 7.28
CA LYS A 3 1.74 -9.44 7.26
C LYS A 3 2.39 -8.17 7.76
N LYS A 4 3.40 -8.30 8.62
CA LYS A 4 4.13 -7.19 9.23
C LYS A 4 5.29 -6.77 8.36
N ILE A 5 5.32 -5.50 7.98
CA ILE A 5 6.39 -4.90 7.17
C ILE A 5 7.17 -3.91 8.02
N LEU A 6 8.47 -4.11 8.20
CA LEU A 6 9.37 -3.14 8.80
C LEU A 6 10.08 -2.33 7.71
N ILE A 7 9.83 -1.04 7.66
CA ILE A 7 10.57 -0.10 6.80
C ILE A 7 11.66 0.55 7.66
N ARG A 8 12.93 0.40 7.24
CA ARG A 8 14.09 1.04 7.85
C ARG A 8 14.68 2.05 6.88
N GLY A 9 14.63 3.33 7.22
CA GLY A 9 15.14 4.38 6.33
C GLY A 9 15.08 5.79 6.91
N PRO A 10 15.71 6.78 6.24
CA PRO A 10 15.88 8.14 6.75
C PRO A 10 14.66 9.03 6.44
N VAL A 11 13.45 8.59 6.77
CA VAL A 11 12.16 9.22 6.41
C VAL A 11 12.10 10.71 6.80
N LEU A 12 12.69 11.07 7.95
CA LEU A 12 12.62 12.43 8.50
C LEU A 12 13.69 13.39 7.93
N THR A 13 14.58 12.93 7.04
CA THR A 13 15.68 13.76 6.54
C THR A 13 15.35 14.51 5.26
N GLN A 14 15.86 15.74 5.14
CA GLN A 14 15.81 16.54 3.92
C GLN A 14 16.92 16.09 2.94
N SER A 15 16.80 14.87 2.42
CA SER A 15 17.78 14.26 1.52
C SER A 15 17.08 13.46 0.42
N GLY A 16 17.81 13.09 -0.64
CA GLY A 16 17.30 12.21 -1.69
C GLY A 16 16.88 10.83 -1.16
N TYR A 17 17.60 10.26 -0.19
CA TYR A 17 17.20 9.01 0.48
C TYR A 17 15.99 9.20 1.39
N GLY A 18 15.87 10.37 2.06
CA GLY A 18 14.65 10.71 2.79
C GLY A 18 13.43 10.74 1.90
N GLU A 19 13.55 11.38 0.74
CA GLU A 19 12.46 11.41 -0.25
C GLU A 19 12.16 10.01 -0.81
N HIS A 20 13.17 9.18 -1.04
CA HIS A 20 12.97 7.80 -1.47
C HIS A 20 12.20 6.97 -0.41
N CYS A 21 12.52 7.16 0.87
CA CYS A 21 11.82 6.50 1.97
C CYS A 21 10.35 6.97 2.07
N ARG A 22 10.09 8.27 1.93
CA ARG A 22 8.72 8.83 1.90
C ARG A 22 7.92 8.33 0.70
N PHE A 23 8.53 8.30 -0.47
CA PHE A 23 7.89 7.74 -1.68
C PHE A 23 7.48 6.28 -1.48
N LEU A 24 8.38 5.44 -0.93
CA LEU A 24 8.06 4.07 -0.56
C LEU A 24 6.86 3.99 0.39
N LEU A 25 6.89 4.79 1.47
CA LEU A 25 5.81 4.81 2.47
C LEU A 25 4.47 5.23 1.85
N ARG A 26 4.43 6.27 1.02
CA ARG A 26 3.22 6.69 0.28
C ARG A 26 2.69 5.57 -0.61
N SER A 27 3.59 4.84 -1.27
CA SER A 27 3.23 3.71 -2.13
C SER A 27 2.60 2.56 -1.36
N LEU A 28 2.99 2.34 -0.10
CA LEU A 28 2.47 1.29 0.77
C LEU A 28 1.27 1.72 1.63
N ARG A 29 1.07 3.03 1.86
CA ARG A 29 -0.03 3.56 2.67
C ARG A 29 -1.40 3.04 2.21
N LYS A 30 -1.58 2.91 0.89
CA LYS A 30 -2.81 2.37 0.30
C LYS A 30 -3.12 0.92 0.68
N TYR A 31 -2.14 0.18 1.21
CA TYR A 31 -2.23 -1.26 1.51
C TYR A 31 -2.14 -1.56 3.01
N GLU A 32 -2.38 -0.57 3.87
CA GLU A 32 -2.47 -0.75 5.34
C GLU A 32 -3.63 -1.66 5.76
N ASP A 33 -4.61 -1.86 4.90
CA ASP A 33 -5.67 -2.86 5.04
C ASP A 33 -5.15 -4.31 4.94
N VAL A 34 -4.11 -4.54 4.14
CA VAL A 34 -3.50 -5.87 3.90
C VAL A 34 -2.26 -6.08 4.76
N PHE A 35 -1.51 -5.02 5.05
CA PHE A 35 -0.22 -5.04 5.73
C PHE A 35 -0.22 -4.20 7.00
N ASP A 36 0.53 -4.67 7.98
CA ASP A 36 0.80 -3.94 9.23
C ASP A 36 2.18 -3.28 9.12
N ILE A 37 2.21 -1.95 8.88
CA ILE A 37 3.42 -1.21 8.59
C ILE A 37 4.07 -0.71 9.88
N TYR A 38 5.38 -0.92 9.99
CA TYR A 38 6.28 -0.44 11.03
C TYR A 38 7.38 0.41 10.41
N LEU A 39 7.82 1.48 11.08
CA LEU A 39 8.81 2.41 10.58
C LEU A 39 9.93 2.64 11.58
N LEU A 40 11.15 2.22 11.21
CA LEU A 40 12.38 2.50 11.95
C LEU A 40 13.14 3.63 11.25
N ALA A 41 12.98 4.84 11.77
CA ALA A 41 13.67 6.03 11.26
C ALA A 41 15.15 6.01 11.61
N VAL A 42 16.00 6.26 10.61
CA VAL A 42 17.46 6.37 10.77
C VAL A 42 17.97 7.74 10.35
N ASN A 43 19.13 8.12 10.87
CA ASN A 43 19.83 9.34 10.48
C ASN A 43 20.47 9.17 9.09
N TRP A 44 20.67 10.26 8.36
CA TRP A 44 21.35 10.26 7.08
C TRP A 44 22.39 11.39 7.00
N GLY A 45 23.62 11.05 7.23
CA GLY A 45 24.73 11.99 7.18
C GLY A 45 24.50 13.24 8.05
N LYS A 46 24.89 14.41 7.51
CA LYS A 46 24.75 15.73 8.17
C LYS A 46 23.57 16.54 7.63
N THR A 47 22.53 15.89 7.10
CA THR A 47 21.36 16.57 6.52
C THR A 47 20.44 17.17 7.59
N ASN A 48 19.61 18.14 7.19
CA ASN A 48 18.53 18.64 8.06
C ASN A 48 17.40 17.63 8.14
N TRP A 49 16.59 17.76 9.20
CA TRP A 49 15.33 17.03 9.34
C TRP A 49 14.16 17.89 8.85
N GLN A 50 13.06 17.22 8.49
CA GLN A 50 11.78 17.89 8.27
C GLN A 50 11.30 18.47 9.59
N PHE A 51 10.97 19.77 9.59
CA PHE A 51 10.54 20.50 10.78
C PHE A 51 9.06 20.88 10.73
N GLU A 52 8.43 20.80 9.57
CA GLU A 52 7.00 21.11 9.40
C GLU A 52 6.14 19.96 9.89
N LEU A 53 5.11 20.27 10.68
CA LEU A 53 4.11 19.33 11.16
C LEU A 53 2.98 19.27 10.12
N THR A 54 3.16 18.44 9.11
CA THR A 54 2.15 18.11 8.13
C THR A 54 1.40 16.84 8.54
N GLU A 55 0.23 16.59 7.95
CA GLU A 55 -0.51 15.33 8.15
C GLU A 55 0.34 14.09 7.83
N GLU A 56 1.16 14.16 6.75
CA GLU A 56 2.11 13.10 6.41
C GLU A 56 3.16 12.89 7.51
N ARG A 57 3.67 13.98 8.10
CA ARG A 57 4.64 13.91 9.20
C ARG A 57 4.02 13.28 10.46
N GLU A 58 2.79 13.63 10.81
CA GLU A 58 2.08 13.02 11.93
C GLU A 58 1.85 11.53 11.73
N TRP A 59 1.56 11.10 10.49
CA TRP A 59 1.46 9.69 10.16
C TRP A 59 2.80 8.95 10.37
N PHE A 60 3.93 9.52 9.92
CA PHE A 60 5.25 8.94 10.20
C PHE A 60 5.52 8.83 11.69
N ASP A 61 5.21 9.85 12.47
CA ASP A 61 5.42 9.86 13.92
C ASP A 61 4.56 8.78 14.63
N LYS A 62 3.33 8.55 14.17
CA LYS A 62 2.49 7.43 14.63
C LYS A 62 3.11 6.07 14.31
N LEU A 63 3.62 5.86 13.09
CA LEU A 63 4.30 4.62 12.72
C LEU A 63 5.58 4.39 13.52
N ILE A 64 6.39 5.43 13.73
CA ILE A 64 7.61 5.37 14.55
C ILE A 64 7.26 4.99 16.00
N SER A 65 6.27 5.66 16.60
CA SER A 65 5.80 5.37 17.96
C SER A 65 5.28 3.93 18.10
N LYS A 66 4.47 3.48 17.13
CA LYS A 66 3.98 2.09 17.03
C LYS A 66 5.15 1.09 16.96
N THR A 67 6.18 1.39 16.18
CA THR A 67 7.36 0.53 16.02
C THR A 67 8.14 0.42 17.33
N HIS A 68 8.37 1.52 18.04
CA HIS A 68 9.03 1.49 19.35
C HIS A 68 8.27 0.63 20.36
N LYS A 69 6.96 0.79 20.45
CA LYS A 69 6.10 -0.04 21.32
C LYS A 69 6.18 -1.53 20.95
N TYR A 70 6.18 -1.84 19.66
CA TYR A 70 6.28 -3.21 19.15
C TYR A 70 7.62 -3.87 19.56
N ILE A 71 8.73 -3.17 19.36
CA ILE A 71 10.07 -3.65 19.73
C ILE A 71 10.16 -3.86 21.27
N GLN A 72 9.71 -2.88 22.06
CA GLN A 72 9.73 -2.96 23.53
C GLN A 72 8.88 -4.11 24.07
N SER A 73 7.76 -4.44 23.44
CA SER A 73 6.86 -5.52 23.86
C SER A 73 7.27 -6.92 23.39
N ASN A 74 8.41 -7.05 22.69
CA ASN A 74 8.96 -8.29 22.16
C ASN A 74 7.93 -9.22 21.46
N ARG A 75 7.10 -8.62 20.58
CA ARG A 75 5.98 -9.32 19.91
C ARG A 75 6.39 -10.21 18.74
N GLY A 76 7.65 -10.63 18.69
CA GLY A 76 8.19 -11.55 17.69
C GLY A 76 8.72 -10.86 16.41
N PRO A 77 9.17 -11.62 15.39
CA PRO A 77 9.73 -11.07 14.17
C PRO A 77 8.68 -10.44 13.27
N VAL A 78 9.15 -9.57 12.37
CA VAL A 78 8.37 -9.07 11.23
C VAL A 78 8.51 -10.04 10.06
N ASP A 79 7.55 -10.01 9.13
CA ASP A 79 7.53 -10.93 7.97
C ASP A 79 8.43 -10.43 6.83
N ILE A 80 8.46 -9.11 6.62
CA ILE A 80 9.19 -8.46 5.54
C ILE A 80 9.97 -7.26 6.12
N SER A 81 11.24 -7.13 5.75
CA SER A 81 12.01 -5.90 5.97
C SER A 81 12.30 -5.19 4.65
N ILE A 82 12.12 -3.88 4.63
CA ILE A 82 12.45 -3.02 3.49
C ILE A 82 13.42 -1.95 3.98
N GLN A 83 14.63 -1.93 3.42
CA GLN A 83 15.72 -1.09 3.90
C GLN A 83 16.11 -0.05 2.85
N VAL A 84 15.79 1.21 3.12
CA VAL A 84 16.00 2.35 2.22
C VAL A 84 17.30 3.07 2.61
N THR A 85 18.42 2.48 2.27
CA THR A 85 19.78 3.00 2.55
C THR A 85 20.76 2.53 1.47
N ILE A 86 22.06 2.89 1.62
CA ILE A 86 23.12 2.25 0.82
C ILE A 86 23.32 0.80 1.27
N PRO A 87 23.72 -0.10 0.37
CA PRO A 87 23.89 -1.52 0.69
C PRO A 87 24.81 -1.82 1.89
N ASN A 88 25.78 -0.96 2.20
CA ASN A 88 26.64 -1.11 3.38
C ASN A 88 25.89 -1.28 4.69
N GLU A 89 24.71 -0.69 4.80
CA GLU A 89 23.89 -0.68 6.00
C GLU A 89 22.82 -1.77 6.02
N TRP A 90 22.71 -2.58 4.98
CA TRP A 90 21.71 -3.64 4.90
C TRP A 90 22.03 -4.80 5.84
N GLU A 91 20.99 -5.32 6.47
CA GLU A 91 21.03 -6.39 7.45
C GLU A 91 19.91 -7.40 7.19
N LYS A 92 20.07 -8.63 7.63
CA LYS A 92 18.99 -9.64 7.59
C LYS A 92 18.09 -9.46 8.80
N LEU A 93 16.95 -8.78 8.62
CA LEU A 93 16.03 -8.38 9.70
C LEU A 93 14.72 -9.18 9.72
N ALA A 94 14.42 -9.90 8.65
CA ALA A 94 13.18 -10.64 8.47
C ALA A 94 13.41 -11.92 7.63
N PRO A 95 12.42 -12.80 7.52
CA PRO A 95 12.46 -13.89 6.53
C PRO A 95 12.61 -13.38 5.09
N ILE A 96 11.95 -12.28 4.73
CA ILE A 96 12.06 -11.62 3.43
C ILE A 96 12.68 -10.25 3.62
N ASN A 97 13.79 -9.97 2.90
CA ASN A 97 14.54 -8.72 3.01
C ASN A 97 14.66 -8.05 1.64
N ILE A 98 14.21 -6.81 1.52
CA ILE A 98 14.23 -6.03 0.29
C ILE A 98 15.12 -4.81 0.49
N GLY A 99 16.15 -4.71 -0.34
CA GLY A 99 17.04 -3.55 -0.38
C GLY A 99 16.50 -2.49 -1.34
N VAL A 100 16.39 -1.26 -0.89
CA VAL A 100 15.95 -0.11 -1.72
C VAL A 100 17.05 0.94 -1.69
N THR A 101 17.58 1.32 -2.85
CA THR A 101 18.71 2.25 -2.92
C THR A 101 18.65 3.14 -4.17
N ALA A 102 19.21 4.35 -4.06
CA ALA A 102 19.41 5.21 -5.23
C ALA A 102 20.53 4.70 -6.17
N GLY A 103 21.18 3.62 -5.78
CA GLY A 103 22.35 3.10 -6.51
C GLY A 103 23.59 3.95 -6.27
N ILE A 104 24.53 3.82 -7.17
CA ILE A 104 25.80 4.59 -7.17
C ILE A 104 25.92 5.37 -8.49
N GLU A 105 26.52 6.54 -8.39
CA GLU A 105 26.70 7.42 -9.55
C GLU A 105 28.05 7.20 -10.24
N THR A 106 28.46 5.93 -10.35
CA THR A 106 29.67 5.45 -11.05
C THR A 106 29.28 4.38 -12.06
N ASP A 107 30.25 3.91 -12.84
CA ASP A 107 30.05 2.83 -13.82
C ASP A 107 29.90 1.44 -13.18
N ARG A 108 30.23 1.28 -11.88
CA ARG A 108 30.17 0.02 -11.13
C ARG A 108 29.92 0.21 -9.66
N ILE A 109 29.42 -0.83 -8.99
CA ILE A 109 29.29 -0.89 -7.53
C ILE A 109 30.56 -1.46 -6.89
N SER A 110 30.76 -1.20 -5.58
CA SER A 110 31.90 -1.75 -4.83
C SER A 110 31.74 -3.25 -4.53
N LYS A 111 32.86 -3.93 -4.25
CA LYS A 111 32.86 -5.34 -3.79
C LYS A 111 32.00 -5.54 -2.56
N LYS A 112 32.07 -4.61 -1.60
CA LYS A 112 31.28 -4.67 -0.36
C LYS A 112 29.77 -4.60 -0.62
N TRP A 113 29.35 -3.92 -1.67
CA TRP A 113 27.94 -3.87 -2.07
C TRP A 113 27.48 -5.24 -2.61
N ILE A 114 28.30 -5.94 -3.37
CA ILE A 114 27.95 -7.29 -3.84
C ILE A 114 27.72 -8.23 -2.66
N GLU A 115 28.59 -8.20 -1.63
CA GLU A 115 28.44 -9.00 -0.42
C GLU A 115 27.10 -8.73 0.27
N LYS A 116 26.80 -7.44 0.49
CA LYS A 116 25.56 -7.02 1.16
C LYS A 116 24.30 -7.28 0.36
N CYS A 117 24.38 -7.25 -0.96
CA CYS A 117 23.26 -7.60 -1.82
C CYS A 117 22.84 -9.08 -1.68
N GLN A 118 23.76 -10.00 -1.37
CA GLN A 118 23.46 -11.42 -1.26
C GLN A 118 22.59 -11.79 -0.05
N ILE A 119 22.46 -10.90 0.93
CA ILE A 119 21.55 -11.12 2.07
C ILE A 119 20.13 -10.61 1.79
N MET A 120 19.89 -9.99 0.63
CA MET A 120 18.58 -9.52 0.20
C MET A 120 17.90 -10.55 -0.72
N ASP A 121 16.58 -10.58 -0.71
CA ASP A 121 15.79 -11.40 -1.63
C ASP A 121 15.47 -10.65 -2.92
N LYS A 122 15.47 -9.31 -2.86
CA LYS A 122 15.23 -8.40 -3.99
C LYS A 122 15.88 -7.06 -3.74
N ILE A 123 16.27 -6.40 -4.83
CA ILE A 123 16.82 -5.03 -4.79
C ILE A 123 15.98 -4.14 -5.71
N ILE A 124 15.62 -2.96 -5.22
CA ILE A 124 14.92 -1.92 -5.99
C ILE A 124 15.81 -0.70 -6.10
N VAL A 125 15.97 -0.21 -7.32
CA VAL A 125 16.77 0.97 -7.65
C VAL A 125 15.96 1.99 -8.43
N VAL A 126 16.48 3.22 -8.55
CA VAL A 126 15.73 4.37 -9.08
C VAL A 126 15.87 4.59 -10.58
N SER A 127 16.79 3.88 -11.25
CA SER A 127 17.05 4.07 -12.68
C SER A 127 17.67 2.85 -13.34
N GLU A 128 17.57 2.77 -14.67
CA GLU A 128 18.24 1.74 -15.48
C GLU A 128 19.77 1.85 -15.37
N HIS A 129 20.31 3.06 -15.21
CA HIS A 129 21.73 3.25 -14.93
C HIS A 129 22.15 2.57 -13.63
N ALA A 130 21.42 2.81 -12.55
CA ALA A 130 21.68 2.15 -11.27
C ALA A 130 21.56 0.62 -11.41
N LYS A 131 20.49 0.11 -12.02
CA LYS A 131 20.31 -1.32 -12.29
C LYS A 131 21.48 -1.92 -13.06
N LYS A 132 21.92 -1.25 -14.11
CA LYS A 132 23.07 -1.68 -14.91
C LYS A 132 24.33 -1.75 -14.07
N GLY A 133 24.60 -0.75 -13.22
CA GLY A 133 25.72 -0.76 -12.28
C GLY A 133 25.72 -1.99 -11.37
N PHE A 134 24.55 -2.43 -10.89
CA PHE A 134 24.43 -3.66 -10.09
C PHE A 134 24.64 -4.93 -10.91
N ILE A 135 24.04 -5.04 -12.10
CA ILE A 135 24.02 -6.29 -12.88
C ILE A 135 25.33 -6.52 -13.62
N ASP A 136 25.95 -5.47 -14.18
CA ASP A 136 27.13 -5.56 -15.03
C ASP A 136 28.42 -5.62 -14.19
N THR A 137 28.39 -5.22 -12.92
CA THR A 137 29.57 -5.26 -12.05
C THR A 137 29.95 -6.70 -11.72
N LYS A 138 31.22 -7.01 -11.96
CA LYS A 138 31.85 -8.29 -11.62
C LYS A 138 33.29 -8.07 -11.19
N TYR A 139 33.75 -8.95 -10.32
CA TYR A 139 35.11 -8.96 -9.79
C TYR A 139 35.65 -10.38 -9.75
N ASP A 140 36.96 -10.50 -9.95
CA ASP A 140 37.67 -11.73 -9.57
C ASP A 140 38.09 -11.57 -8.09
N VAL A 141 37.73 -12.55 -7.28
CA VAL A 141 37.97 -12.55 -5.83
C VAL A 141 38.52 -13.89 -5.38
N VAL A 142 39.19 -13.88 -4.24
CA VAL A 142 39.60 -15.12 -3.56
C VAL A 142 38.65 -15.32 -2.38
N ASP A 143 38.00 -16.47 -2.32
CA ASP A 143 37.15 -16.86 -1.20
C ASP A 143 38.01 -16.99 0.06
N ALA A 144 37.71 -16.17 1.08
CA ALA A 144 38.52 -16.10 2.30
C ALA A 144 38.48 -17.40 3.13
N ASN A 145 37.43 -18.25 3.00
CA ASN A 145 37.26 -19.46 3.75
C ASN A 145 37.94 -20.68 3.06
N THR A 146 37.91 -20.69 1.71
CA THR A 146 38.37 -21.84 0.94
C THR A 146 39.69 -21.59 0.20
N GLY A 147 40.16 -20.34 0.10
CA GLY A 147 41.34 -19.93 -0.67
C GLY A 147 41.17 -20.09 -2.18
N ARG A 148 39.99 -20.41 -2.68
CA ARG A 148 39.74 -20.60 -4.13
C ARG A 148 39.48 -19.29 -4.83
N GLU A 149 40.00 -19.15 -6.06
CA GLU A 149 39.65 -18.06 -6.95
C GLU A 149 38.20 -18.24 -7.45
N VAL A 150 37.41 -17.19 -7.33
CA VAL A 150 36.08 -17.07 -7.88
C VAL A 150 36.12 -15.97 -8.95
N LYS A 151 36.03 -16.37 -10.20
CA LYS A 151 35.97 -15.44 -11.34
C LYS A 151 34.55 -14.94 -11.57
N ASP A 152 34.46 -13.72 -12.11
CA ASP A 152 33.18 -13.06 -12.47
C ASP A 152 32.17 -13.04 -11.29
N TRP A 153 32.66 -12.88 -10.07
CA TRP A 153 31.80 -12.77 -8.90
C TRP A 153 30.90 -11.53 -8.98
N LYS A 154 29.60 -11.75 -8.97
CA LYS A 154 28.55 -10.73 -9.16
C LYS A 154 27.32 -11.01 -8.31
N ILE A 155 26.38 -10.08 -8.28
CA ILE A 155 25.09 -10.29 -7.61
C ILE A 155 24.26 -11.35 -8.36
N LYS A 156 23.46 -12.10 -7.58
CA LYS A 156 22.51 -13.10 -8.09
C LYS A 156 21.06 -12.72 -7.80
N VAL A 157 20.87 -11.66 -7.03
CA VAL A 157 19.57 -11.19 -6.55
C VAL A 157 18.89 -10.38 -7.67
N PRO A 158 17.56 -10.53 -7.86
CA PRO A 158 16.80 -9.71 -8.81
C PRO A 158 16.92 -8.22 -8.50
N VAL A 159 17.18 -7.39 -9.53
CA VAL A 159 17.23 -5.93 -9.44
C VAL A 159 16.13 -5.35 -10.32
N GLU A 160 15.27 -4.56 -9.71
CA GLU A 160 14.15 -3.90 -10.40
C GLU A 160 14.24 -2.39 -10.31
N VAL A 161 13.70 -1.69 -11.30
CA VAL A 161 13.73 -0.23 -11.37
C VAL A 161 12.35 0.32 -11.02
N VAL A 162 12.32 1.31 -10.12
CA VAL A 162 11.13 2.12 -9.84
C VAL A 162 11.53 3.58 -9.90
N HIS A 163 10.95 4.33 -10.82
CA HIS A 163 11.22 5.75 -10.98
C HIS A 163 10.44 6.60 -9.98
N TYR A 164 10.95 7.79 -9.67
CA TYR A 164 10.21 8.75 -8.87
C TYR A 164 8.98 9.28 -9.61
N PRO A 165 7.89 9.58 -8.90
CA PRO A 165 6.71 10.23 -9.46
C PRO A 165 6.91 11.73 -9.65
N VAL A 166 6.11 12.31 -10.54
CA VAL A 166 5.83 13.75 -10.54
C VAL A 166 5.08 14.08 -9.27
N LYS A 167 5.54 15.11 -8.56
CA LYS A 167 4.88 15.67 -7.39
C LYS A 167 3.87 16.76 -7.77
N SER A 168 3.38 17.50 -6.78
CA SER A 168 2.51 18.66 -7.02
C SER A 168 3.13 19.64 -8.02
N LEU A 169 2.28 20.22 -8.87
CA LEU A 169 2.63 21.32 -9.78
C LEU A 169 2.23 22.69 -9.21
N GLU A 170 1.74 22.72 -7.97
CA GLU A 170 1.45 23.97 -7.28
C GLU A 170 2.71 24.81 -7.16
N LYS A 171 2.59 26.10 -7.40
CA LYS A 171 3.71 27.02 -7.43
C LYS A 171 3.42 28.29 -6.67
N LYS A 172 4.44 28.84 -6.05
CA LYS A 172 4.44 30.14 -5.43
C LYS A 172 5.22 31.12 -6.29
N ASP A 173 4.65 32.27 -6.57
CA ASP A 173 5.36 33.33 -7.28
C ASP A 173 6.52 33.85 -6.42
N LEU A 174 7.68 33.94 -7.03
CA LEU A 174 8.91 34.39 -6.35
C LEU A 174 9.35 35.76 -6.90
N ASP A 175 9.60 36.68 -5.98
CA ASP A 175 10.30 37.92 -6.30
C ASP A 175 11.81 37.72 -6.17
N LEU A 176 12.42 37.35 -7.30
CA LEU A 176 13.87 37.22 -7.40
C LEU A 176 14.46 38.50 -7.99
N ASN A 177 15.21 39.25 -7.20
CA ASN A 177 15.90 40.46 -7.68
C ASN A 177 17.05 40.08 -8.63
N LEU A 178 16.69 39.61 -9.85
CA LEU A 178 17.63 39.20 -10.90
C LEU A 178 17.91 40.38 -11.84
N LYS A 179 19.20 40.72 -11.97
CA LYS A 179 19.64 41.86 -12.78
C LYS A 179 19.33 41.68 -14.26
N HIS A 180 19.45 40.46 -14.78
CA HIS A 180 19.26 40.13 -16.21
C HIS A 180 17.97 39.36 -16.45
N ASP A 181 17.38 39.47 -17.63
CA ASP A 181 16.15 38.77 -18.02
C ASP A 181 16.39 37.34 -18.52
N PHE A 182 17.65 37.01 -18.82
CA PHE A 182 18.06 35.68 -19.18
C PHE A 182 18.98 35.09 -18.10
N ASN A 183 18.48 34.09 -17.37
CA ASN A 183 19.26 33.41 -16.35
C ASN A 183 19.20 31.89 -16.54
N PHE A 184 20.36 31.23 -16.40
CA PHE A 184 20.43 29.81 -16.16
C PHE A 184 20.22 29.51 -14.67
N LEU A 185 19.81 28.31 -14.35
CA LEU A 185 19.63 27.81 -12.97
C LEU A 185 20.49 26.57 -12.77
N THR A 186 21.13 26.44 -11.62
CA THR A 186 21.70 25.17 -11.16
C THR A 186 21.24 24.89 -9.73
N VAL A 187 20.81 23.65 -9.47
CA VAL A 187 20.30 23.19 -8.17
C VAL A 187 21.09 21.97 -7.73
N ALA A 188 21.93 22.12 -6.74
CA ALA A 188 22.74 21.01 -6.23
C ALA A 188 23.34 21.31 -4.86
N GLN A 189 23.50 20.29 -4.02
CA GLN A 189 24.39 20.39 -2.87
C GLN A 189 25.84 20.54 -3.35
N TRP A 190 26.62 21.41 -2.69
CA TRP A 190 28.01 21.68 -3.11
C TRP A 190 28.94 20.53 -2.72
N GLY A 191 29.12 19.59 -3.60
CA GLY A 191 30.03 18.45 -3.46
C GLY A 191 30.83 18.18 -4.71
N PRO A 192 31.90 17.39 -4.64
CA PRO A 192 32.79 17.08 -5.78
C PRO A 192 32.01 16.52 -6.98
N ARG A 193 31.11 15.58 -6.75
CA ARG A 193 30.30 14.93 -7.80
C ARG A 193 29.42 15.92 -8.57
N LYS A 194 28.85 16.91 -7.90
CA LYS A 194 27.95 17.90 -8.52
C LYS A 194 28.68 18.96 -9.36
N ASN A 195 29.99 19.04 -9.26
CA ASN A 195 30.89 19.82 -10.11
C ASN A 195 30.53 21.32 -10.25
N LEU A 196 29.95 21.92 -9.19
CA LEU A 196 29.48 23.30 -9.22
C LEU A 196 30.61 24.32 -9.50
N LYS A 197 31.84 24.04 -9.03
CA LYS A 197 32.97 24.90 -9.29
C LYS A 197 33.20 25.13 -10.81
N ASN A 198 33.20 24.06 -11.60
CA ASN A 198 33.36 24.17 -13.06
C ASN A 198 32.07 24.72 -13.72
N THR A 199 30.90 24.36 -13.22
CA THR A 199 29.64 24.94 -13.71
C THR A 199 29.69 26.46 -13.69
N ILE A 200 30.09 27.04 -12.55
CA ILE A 200 30.17 28.51 -12.38
C ILE A 200 31.34 29.10 -13.18
N LYS A 201 32.55 28.51 -13.05
CA LYS A 201 33.74 29.04 -13.69
C LYS A 201 33.59 29.07 -15.21
N TRP A 202 33.13 27.97 -15.83
CA TRP A 202 32.99 27.88 -17.29
C TRP A 202 31.79 28.67 -17.83
N PHE A 203 30.76 28.89 -17.01
CA PHE A 203 29.68 29.83 -17.30
C PHE A 203 30.20 31.26 -17.38
N MET A 204 30.95 31.71 -16.38
CA MET A 204 31.55 33.05 -16.39
C MET A 204 32.56 33.24 -17.52
N ASP A 205 33.35 32.24 -17.81
CA ASP A 205 34.31 32.24 -18.94
C ASP A 205 33.60 32.35 -20.30
N GLU A 206 32.38 31.80 -20.44
CA GLU A 206 31.60 31.89 -21.66
C GLU A 206 30.86 33.23 -21.83
N PHE A 207 30.28 33.74 -20.75
CA PHE A 207 29.36 34.89 -20.78
C PHE A 207 29.98 36.18 -20.20
N GLN A 208 31.27 36.26 -20.00
CA GLN A 208 31.89 37.46 -19.39
C GLN A 208 31.48 38.78 -20.03
N ASN A 209 31.20 38.80 -21.34
CA ASN A 209 30.79 39.99 -22.09
C ASN A 209 29.29 40.13 -22.34
N ASP A 210 28.47 39.22 -21.80
CA ASP A 210 27.04 39.16 -22.06
C ASP A 210 26.23 39.49 -20.79
N GLU A 211 25.04 40.05 -20.95
CA GLU A 211 24.09 40.33 -19.88
C GLU A 211 23.22 39.08 -19.56
N VAL A 212 23.87 38.06 -19.00
CA VAL A 212 23.28 36.75 -18.64
C VAL A 212 23.57 36.44 -17.18
N GLY A 213 22.61 35.82 -16.50
CA GLY A 213 22.74 35.39 -15.12
C GLY A 213 22.88 33.87 -14.95
N LEU A 214 23.45 33.46 -13.81
CA LEU A 214 23.39 32.11 -13.29
C LEU A 214 22.89 32.14 -11.87
N VAL A 215 21.73 31.56 -11.63
CA VAL A 215 21.17 31.36 -10.30
C VAL A 215 21.71 30.04 -9.76
N VAL A 216 22.35 30.06 -8.59
CA VAL A 216 22.95 28.91 -7.93
C VAL A 216 22.18 28.61 -6.65
N LYS A 217 21.27 27.65 -6.69
CA LYS A 217 20.56 27.12 -5.53
C LYS A 217 21.40 26.02 -4.91
N THR A 218 22.02 26.29 -3.76
CA THR A 218 22.99 25.38 -3.15
C THR A 218 23.16 25.57 -1.66
N ASN A 219 23.63 24.51 -0.99
CA ASN A 219 24.18 24.50 0.36
C ASN A 219 25.37 23.54 0.43
N LEU A 220 26.15 23.55 1.51
CA LEU A 220 27.17 22.53 1.77
C LEU A 220 26.55 21.31 2.47
N ALA A 221 25.85 21.54 3.58
CA ALA A 221 25.23 20.47 4.37
C ALA A 221 23.97 20.93 5.11
N LYS A 222 23.89 22.19 5.54
CA LYS A 222 22.85 22.74 6.40
C LYS A 222 22.20 23.98 5.78
N ASN A 223 21.03 24.37 6.29
CA ASN A 223 20.33 25.59 5.91
C ASN A 223 20.58 26.72 6.94
N CYS A 224 21.78 26.82 7.47
CA CYS A 224 22.16 27.80 8.52
C CYS A 224 23.07 28.92 8.00
N VAL A 225 23.23 29.98 8.79
CA VAL A 225 24.04 31.15 8.44
C VAL A 225 25.50 30.79 8.19
N LEU A 226 26.09 29.89 9.00
CA LEU A 226 27.48 29.44 8.80
C LEU A 226 27.69 28.72 7.46
N ASP A 227 26.76 27.87 7.07
CA ASP A 227 26.79 27.20 5.77
C ASP A 227 26.68 28.23 4.63
N ARG A 228 25.77 29.20 4.76
CA ARG A 228 25.62 30.32 3.80
C ARG A 228 26.92 31.13 3.66
N LEU A 229 27.58 31.46 4.74
CA LEU A 229 28.85 32.19 4.72
C LEU A 229 29.95 31.39 4.02
N ALA A 230 30.05 30.09 4.31
CA ALA A 230 31.03 29.21 3.66
C ALA A 230 30.77 29.07 2.16
N VAL A 231 29.50 28.91 1.73
CA VAL A 231 29.11 28.90 0.32
C VAL A 231 29.41 30.23 -0.36
N THR A 232 29.09 31.35 0.31
CA THR A 232 29.36 32.69 -0.21
C THR A 232 30.86 32.90 -0.48
N ASN A 233 31.73 32.46 0.45
CA ASN A 233 33.18 32.56 0.28
C ASN A 233 33.70 31.71 -0.87
N LYS A 234 33.17 30.51 -1.04
CA LYS A 234 33.48 29.65 -2.24
C LYS A 234 33.08 30.32 -3.55
N LEU A 235 31.89 30.93 -3.60
CA LEU A 235 31.42 31.67 -4.79
C LEU A 235 32.31 32.89 -5.05
N ARG A 236 32.60 33.71 -4.04
CA ARG A 236 33.46 34.88 -4.17
C ARG A 236 34.83 34.52 -4.74
N SER A 237 35.45 33.41 -4.29
CA SER A 237 36.76 32.96 -4.82
C SER A 237 36.75 32.62 -6.29
N ILE A 238 35.57 32.23 -6.86
CA ILE A 238 35.45 31.97 -8.28
C ILE A 238 35.15 33.27 -9.05
N VAL A 239 34.18 34.05 -8.57
CA VAL A 239 33.69 35.26 -9.22
C VAL A 239 34.77 36.32 -9.27
N SER A 240 35.61 36.46 -8.24
CA SER A 240 36.75 37.41 -8.18
C SER A 240 37.77 37.18 -9.31
N SER A 241 37.81 36.02 -9.94
CA SER A 241 38.66 35.77 -11.12
C SER A 241 38.17 36.45 -12.40
N PHE A 242 37.00 37.09 -12.38
CA PHE A 242 36.34 37.74 -13.51
C PHE A 242 35.81 39.13 -13.13
N PRO A 243 36.70 40.09 -12.79
CA PRO A 243 36.28 41.37 -12.21
C PRO A 243 35.41 42.21 -13.16
N GLU A 244 35.70 42.16 -14.45
CA GLU A 244 35.03 42.96 -15.49
C GLU A 244 33.80 42.24 -16.13
N ALA A 245 33.41 41.08 -15.59
CA ALA A 245 32.31 40.31 -16.20
C ALA A 245 30.97 41.02 -16.10
N LYS A 246 30.28 41.16 -17.22
CA LYS A 246 28.90 41.66 -17.31
C LYS A 246 27.90 40.64 -16.78
N CYS A 247 28.16 39.33 -16.99
CA CYS A 247 27.34 38.28 -16.44
C CYS A 247 27.33 38.29 -14.91
N LYS A 248 26.25 37.76 -14.30
CA LYS A 248 26.07 37.77 -12.85
C LYS A 248 25.79 36.38 -12.30
N VAL A 249 26.30 36.09 -11.11
CA VAL A 249 26.01 34.87 -10.37
C VAL A 249 25.20 35.23 -9.13
N HIS A 250 24.04 34.66 -8.97
CA HIS A 250 23.10 34.87 -7.86
C HIS A 250 23.07 33.63 -6.96
N LEU A 251 23.24 33.80 -5.66
CA LEU A 251 23.15 32.72 -4.68
C LEU A 251 21.75 32.64 -4.08
N LEU A 252 21.13 31.47 -4.19
CA LEU A 252 19.98 31.10 -3.38
C LEU A 252 20.43 30.04 -2.35
N HIS A 253 20.36 30.36 -1.07
CA HIS A 253 20.72 29.48 0.03
C HIS A 253 19.57 29.41 1.05
N GLY A 254 19.37 28.22 1.59
CA GLY A 254 18.31 27.98 2.57
C GLY A 254 17.28 26.97 2.04
N TYR A 255 16.30 26.69 2.87
CA TYR A 255 15.16 25.83 2.53
C TYR A 255 14.23 26.56 1.57
N MET A 256 13.62 25.82 0.68
CA MET A 256 12.49 26.24 -0.16
C MET A 256 11.47 25.10 -0.15
N SER A 257 10.18 25.45 -0.03
CA SER A 257 9.10 24.49 -0.14
C SER A 257 8.98 23.93 -1.56
N GLU A 258 8.15 22.92 -1.78
CA GLU A 258 7.90 22.36 -3.13
C GLU A 258 7.30 23.41 -4.06
N GLU A 259 6.35 24.20 -3.57
CA GLU A 259 5.70 25.29 -4.34
C GLU A 259 6.71 26.41 -4.68
N GLU A 260 7.62 26.72 -3.77
CA GLU A 260 8.71 27.69 -4.03
C GLU A 260 9.72 27.13 -5.04
N MET A 261 10.03 25.85 -4.99
CA MET A 261 10.90 25.22 -5.98
C MET A 261 10.22 25.18 -7.36
N ASN A 262 8.92 24.84 -7.43
CA ASN A 262 8.15 24.91 -8.69
C ASN A 262 8.09 26.35 -9.22
N GLY A 263 7.91 27.34 -8.32
CA GLY A 263 8.00 28.75 -8.65
C GLY A 263 9.36 29.14 -9.23
N LEU A 264 10.45 28.59 -8.68
CA LEU A 264 11.81 28.82 -9.19
C LEU A 264 12.01 28.22 -10.60
N TYR A 265 11.56 26.98 -10.84
CA TYR A 265 11.67 26.33 -12.16
C TYR A 265 10.80 27.01 -13.23
N THR A 266 9.69 27.64 -12.85
CA THR A 266 8.77 28.32 -13.77
C THR A 266 8.97 29.83 -13.83
N HIS A 267 9.93 30.39 -13.08
CA HIS A 267 10.18 31.83 -13.01
C HIS A 267 10.48 32.44 -14.40
N PRO A 268 9.84 33.56 -14.82
CA PRO A 268 9.94 34.09 -16.17
C PRO A 268 11.35 34.47 -16.60
N LYS A 269 12.22 34.86 -15.68
CA LYS A 269 13.64 35.19 -15.94
C LYS A 269 14.59 33.97 -15.92
N ILE A 270 14.12 32.78 -15.49
CA ILE A 270 14.88 31.52 -15.54
C ILE A 270 14.57 30.82 -16.87
N LYS A 271 15.58 30.52 -17.68
CA LYS A 271 15.39 30.02 -19.05
C LYS A 271 15.82 28.57 -19.24
N ALA A 272 16.76 28.05 -18.45
CA ALA A 272 17.17 26.65 -18.50
C ALA A 272 17.84 26.20 -17.20
N LEU A 273 17.67 24.94 -16.84
CA LEU A 273 18.47 24.28 -15.81
C LEU A 273 19.78 23.76 -16.41
N VAL A 274 20.85 23.87 -15.65
CA VAL A 274 22.20 23.42 -16.04
C VAL A 274 22.78 22.51 -14.97
N SER A 275 23.29 21.32 -15.38
CA SER A 275 23.95 20.39 -14.49
C SER A 275 25.19 19.76 -15.14
N LEU A 276 26.37 20.02 -14.56
CA LEU A 276 27.64 19.39 -14.92
C LEU A 276 27.99 18.24 -13.96
N THR A 277 26.99 17.57 -13.44
CA THR A 277 27.20 16.44 -12.53
C THR A 277 28.06 15.35 -13.20
N HIS A 278 28.91 14.69 -12.40
CA HIS A 278 29.67 13.52 -12.83
C HIS A 278 28.84 12.23 -12.85
N GLY A 279 27.62 12.26 -12.34
CA GLY A 279 26.65 11.17 -12.32
C GLY A 279 25.49 11.44 -11.35
N GLU A 280 24.35 10.87 -11.64
CA GLU A 280 23.13 10.92 -10.82
C GLU A 280 22.53 9.52 -10.68
N GLY A 281 22.07 9.14 -9.50
CA GLY A 281 21.24 7.94 -9.36
C GLY A 281 19.92 8.06 -10.13
N PHE A 282 19.21 9.19 -9.96
CA PHE A 282 18.05 9.58 -10.74
C PHE A 282 18.16 11.03 -11.23
N GLY A 283 18.43 11.98 -10.34
CA GLY A 283 18.59 13.39 -10.66
C GLY A 283 17.32 14.21 -10.42
N LEU A 284 16.78 14.19 -9.18
CA LEU A 284 15.55 14.89 -8.82
C LEU A 284 15.47 16.35 -9.30
N PRO A 285 16.50 17.23 -9.15
CA PRO A 285 16.40 18.59 -9.66
C PRO A 285 16.25 18.70 -11.17
N LEU A 286 16.84 17.74 -11.93
CA LEU A 286 16.69 17.68 -13.39
C LEU A 286 15.27 17.20 -13.74
N PHE A 287 14.73 16.25 -12.99
CA PHE A 287 13.38 15.75 -13.17
C PHE A 287 12.34 16.83 -12.85
N GLU A 288 12.51 17.54 -11.74
CA GLU A 288 11.67 18.67 -11.33
C GLU A 288 11.66 19.78 -12.41
N ALA A 289 12.82 20.16 -12.92
CA ALA A 289 12.92 21.11 -14.02
C ALA A 289 12.18 20.62 -15.28
N ALA A 290 12.35 19.35 -15.63
CA ALA A 290 11.75 18.77 -16.84
C ALA A 290 10.22 18.70 -16.76
N TYR A 291 9.63 18.27 -15.62
CA TYR A 291 8.17 18.25 -15.49
C TYR A 291 7.55 19.64 -15.29
N ASN A 292 8.35 20.64 -14.91
CA ASN A 292 7.94 22.05 -14.93
C ASN A 292 8.12 22.71 -16.31
N GLY A 293 8.60 21.96 -17.32
CA GLY A 293 8.76 22.43 -18.68
C GLY A 293 9.96 23.36 -18.89
N LEU A 294 10.91 23.38 -17.95
CA LEU A 294 12.16 24.14 -18.07
C LEU A 294 13.16 23.38 -18.94
N PRO A 295 13.76 23.98 -19.98
CA PRO A 295 14.84 23.36 -20.76
C PRO A 295 16.00 22.89 -19.88
N VAL A 296 16.54 21.71 -20.17
CA VAL A 296 17.65 21.09 -19.42
C VAL A 296 18.90 21.01 -20.26
N VAL A 297 20.05 21.41 -19.68
CA VAL A 297 21.40 21.24 -20.22
C VAL A 297 22.17 20.37 -19.23
N ALA A 298 22.54 19.15 -19.60
CA ALA A 298 23.15 18.20 -18.67
C ALA A 298 24.20 17.29 -19.35
N THR A 299 25.09 16.71 -18.51
CA THR A 299 26.01 15.65 -18.91
C THR A 299 25.22 14.48 -19.50
N ASN A 300 25.61 13.95 -20.66
CA ASN A 300 24.86 12.89 -21.37
C ASN A 300 25.14 11.49 -20.76
N TRP A 301 25.05 11.34 -19.45
CA TRP A 301 25.37 10.09 -18.75
C TRP A 301 24.67 9.97 -17.41
N SER A 302 24.24 8.75 -17.06
CA SER A 302 23.65 8.29 -15.78
C SER A 302 22.11 8.36 -15.68
N GLY A 303 21.58 8.21 -14.47
CA GLY A 303 20.18 7.92 -14.22
C GLY A 303 19.15 8.93 -14.74
N HIS A 304 19.53 10.20 -14.91
CA HIS A 304 18.62 11.20 -15.47
C HIS A 304 18.29 11.00 -16.95
N LEU A 305 18.98 10.09 -17.64
CA LEU A 305 18.66 9.75 -19.03
C LEU A 305 17.31 9.02 -19.14
N ASP A 306 16.86 8.35 -18.10
CA ASP A 306 15.61 7.60 -18.10
C ASP A 306 14.38 8.48 -18.36
N PHE A 307 14.39 9.72 -17.90
CA PHE A 307 13.29 10.66 -18.09
C PHE A 307 13.62 11.82 -19.06
N LEU A 308 14.90 12.08 -19.36
CA LEU A 308 15.29 13.10 -20.35
C LEU A 308 15.28 12.58 -21.79
N GLN A 309 14.94 11.32 -21.99
CA GLN A 309 14.70 10.70 -23.28
C GLN A 309 13.25 10.23 -23.36
N MET A 310 12.65 10.35 -24.54
CA MET A 310 11.30 9.84 -24.76
C MET A 310 11.21 9.05 -26.07
N PRO A 311 10.32 8.04 -26.13
CA PRO A 311 10.10 7.29 -27.36
C PRO A 311 9.43 8.20 -28.40
N VAL A 312 10.05 8.27 -29.58
CA VAL A 312 9.51 9.00 -30.75
C VAL A 312 9.39 8.03 -31.91
N LYS A 313 8.21 7.95 -32.50
CA LYS A 313 8.00 7.14 -33.71
C LYS A 313 8.60 7.84 -34.93
N ASP A 314 9.35 7.10 -35.71
CA ASP A 314 9.83 7.56 -37.00
C ASP A 314 8.71 7.50 -38.07
N LYS A 315 9.02 7.95 -39.30
CA LYS A 315 8.06 7.93 -40.41
C LYS A 315 7.56 6.53 -40.79
N LYS A 316 8.26 5.47 -40.35
CA LYS A 316 7.91 4.06 -40.57
C LYS A 316 7.20 3.42 -39.34
N GLY A 317 6.85 4.23 -38.33
CA GLY A 317 6.18 3.75 -37.10
C GLY A 317 7.12 3.09 -36.08
N LYS A 318 8.42 2.96 -36.33
CA LYS A 318 9.38 2.37 -35.38
C LYS A 318 9.69 3.38 -34.28
N SER A 319 9.53 2.95 -33.03
CA SER A 319 9.85 3.78 -31.86
C SER A 319 11.34 3.77 -31.57
N LYS A 320 11.91 4.95 -31.32
CA LYS A 320 13.29 5.13 -30.92
C LYS A 320 13.38 6.20 -29.82
N ASN A 321 14.12 5.93 -28.76
CA ASN A 321 14.34 6.92 -27.70
C ASN A 321 15.15 8.09 -28.24
N LYS A 322 14.59 9.29 -28.12
CA LYS A 322 15.18 10.53 -28.55
C LYS A 322 15.48 11.44 -27.36
N PRO A 323 16.71 11.98 -27.25
CA PRO A 323 17.01 12.93 -26.17
C PRO A 323 16.25 14.24 -26.36
N MET A 324 15.64 14.71 -25.29
CA MET A 324 14.81 15.92 -25.24
C MET A 324 15.48 17.03 -24.41
N PHE A 325 16.80 17.00 -24.29
CA PHE A 325 17.62 17.96 -23.56
C PHE A 325 18.90 18.28 -24.30
N SER A 326 19.60 19.34 -23.89
CA SER A 326 20.91 19.73 -24.47
C SER A 326 22.02 18.88 -23.84
N ARG A 327 22.55 17.95 -24.63
CA ARG A 327 23.54 16.95 -24.18
C ARG A 327 24.95 17.53 -24.17
N ILE A 328 25.60 17.46 -23.01
CA ILE A 328 27.03 17.80 -22.86
C ILE A 328 27.86 16.52 -23.05
N ALA A 329 28.85 16.56 -23.94
CA ALA A 329 29.79 15.46 -24.13
C ALA A 329 30.65 15.28 -22.85
N TYR A 330 31.11 14.05 -22.65
CA TYR A 330 31.86 13.64 -21.47
C TYR A 330 32.88 12.55 -21.80
N GLU A 331 33.83 12.36 -20.91
CA GLU A 331 34.77 11.25 -20.90
C GLU A 331 34.67 10.51 -19.54
N LEU A 332 34.64 9.17 -19.55
CA LEU A 332 34.69 8.37 -18.33
C LEU A 332 36.13 8.27 -17.84
N LYS A 333 36.38 8.75 -16.64
CA LYS A 333 37.68 8.71 -15.96
C LYS A 333 37.52 8.21 -14.54
N GLU A 334 38.56 7.64 -13.96
CA GLU A 334 38.61 7.21 -12.59
C GLU A 334 38.26 8.35 -11.61
N VAL A 335 37.59 8.01 -10.55
CA VAL A 335 37.21 8.93 -9.50
C VAL A 335 38.48 9.46 -8.84
N LYS A 336 38.60 10.79 -8.69
CA LYS A 336 39.76 11.40 -8.07
C LYS A 336 39.91 10.98 -6.60
N LYS A 337 41.12 10.69 -6.14
CA LYS A 337 41.44 10.22 -4.79
C LYS A 337 40.67 10.92 -3.65
N PRO A 338 40.51 12.27 -3.62
CA PRO A 338 39.74 12.93 -2.56
C PRO A 338 38.25 12.62 -2.52
N SER A 339 37.71 11.99 -3.58
CA SER A 339 36.30 11.62 -3.70
C SER A 339 36.06 10.12 -3.58
N VAL A 340 37.11 9.33 -3.41
CA VAL A 340 37.03 7.91 -3.13
C VAL A 340 36.46 7.72 -1.72
N TRP A 341 35.49 6.81 -1.61
CA TRP A 341 34.87 6.40 -0.36
C TRP A 341 34.95 4.88 -0.28
N PRO A 342 35.96 4.32 0.42
CA PRO A 342 36.23 2.90 0.45
C PRO A 342 34.98 2.06 0.79
N GLY A 343 34.69 1.04 -0.01
CA GLY A 343 33.50 0.17 0.14
C GLY A 343 32.20 0.82 -0.32
N VAL A 344 32.23 2.01 -0.92
CA VAL A 344 31.09 2.68 -1.59
C VAL A 344 31.51 3.14 -2.98
N ILE A 345 32.54 4.00 -3.09
CA ILE A 345 33.16 4.44 -4.34
C ILE A 345 34.62 4.02 -4.30
N ASP A 346 34.93 2.92 -4.95
CA ASP A 346 36.29 2.39 -4.99
C ASP A 346 37.17 3.12 -6.02
N THR A 347 38.49 2.93 -5.95
CA THR A 347 39.48 3.67 -6.76
C THR A 347 39.39 3.38 -8.25
N ASP A 348 38.87 2.22 -8.65
CA ASP A 348 38.70 1.77 -10.03
C ASP A 348 37.35 2.17 -10.64
N ALA A 349 36.45 2.77 -9.82
CA ALA A 349 35.18 3.30 -10.29
C ALA A 349 35.36 4.58 -11.11
N LYS A 350 34.53 4.77 -12.14
CA LYS A 350 34.61 5.91 -13.07
C LYS A 350 33.41 6.84 -12.93
N TRP A 351 33.68 8.12 -13.09
CA TRP A 351 32.72 9.20 -13.28
C TRP A 351 32.75 9.76 -14.69
N ALA A 352 31.65 10.33 -15.15
CA ALA A 352 31.61 11.12 -16.36
C ALA A 352 32.16 12.53 -16.09
N PHE A 353 33.24 12.89 -16.77
CA PHE A 353 33.83 14.22 -16.73
C PHE A 353 33.35 15.02 -17.94
N PRO A 354 32.44 16.03 -17.74
CA PRO A 354 31.93 16.82 -18.85
C PRO A 354 33.03 17.65 -19.51
N GLU A 355 32.89 17.79 -20.84
CA GLU A 355 33.82 18.56 -21.66
C GLU A 355 33.48 20.06 -21.62
N LYS A 356 34.51 20.91 -21.32
CA LYS A 356 34.34 22.36 -21.24
C LYS A 356 33.83 22.97 -22.55
N GLY A 357 34.37 22.57 -23.69
CA GLY A 357 33.97 23.08 -25.00
C GLY A 357 32.52 22.75 -25.35
N SER A 358 32.10 21.49 -25.10
CA SER A 358 30.71 21.05 -25.28
C SER A 358 29.75 21.82 -24.38
N TYR A 359 30.08 22.03 -23.11
CA TYR A 359 29.29 22.82 -22.20
C TYR A 359 29.04 24.25 -22.69
N LYS A 360 30.13 24.99 -23.00
CA LYS A 360 30.06 26.37 -23.47
C LYS A 360 29.21 26.48 -24.73
N MET A 361 29.44 25.59 -25.69
CA MET A 361 28.67 25.53 -26.94
C MET A 361 27.17 25.30 -26.67
N LYS A 362 26.80 24.39 -25.75
CA LYS A 362 25.38 24.12 -25.42
C LYS A 362 24.69 25.27 -24.68
N LEU A 363 25.39 25.96 -23.80
CA LEU A 363 24.89 27.17 -23.19
C LEU A 363 24.63 28.26 -24.24
N ARG A 364 25.56 28.49 -25.14
CA ARG A 364 25.44 29.49 -26.23
C ARG A 364 24.30 29.14 -27.17
N ASP A 365 24.11 27.87 -27.52
CA ASP A 365 22.99 27.39 -28.34
C ASP A 365 21.63 27.68 -27.67
N VAL A 366 21.50 27.39 -26.38
CA VAL A 366 20.25 27.71 -25.60
C VAL A 366 20.03 29.22 -25.52
N TYR A 367 21.09 30.02 -25.30
CA TYR A 367 20.96 31.47 -25.23
C TYR A 367 20.51 32.07 -26.58
N LYS A 368 21.01 31.58 -27.69
CA LYS A 368 20.71 32.08 -29.06
C LYS A 368 19.30 31.66 -29.52
N ASP A 369 18.84 30.45 -29.14
CA ASP A 369 17.55 29.90 -29.63
C ASP A 369 16.75 29.24 -28.52
N ILE A 370 16.38 30.04 -27.54
CA ILE A 370 15.55 29.56 -26.38
C ILE A 370 14.20 29.05 -26.84
N GLY A 371 13.65 29.57 -27.95
CA GLY A 371 12.33 29.17 -28.47
C GLY A 371 12.27 27.69 -28.83
N ARG A 372 13.28 27.19 -29.56
CA ARG A 372 13.41 25.78 -29.90
C ARG A 372 13.55 24.89 -28.67
N HIS A 373 14.37 25.30 -27.70
CA HIS A 373 14.58 24.53 -26.46
C HIS A 373 13.31 24.48 -25.60
N LYS A 374 12.57 25.58 -25.50
CA LYS A 374 11.25 25.60 -24.82
C LYS A 374 10.24 24.68 -25.50
N SER A 375 10.19 24.67 -26.84
CA SER A 375 9.32 23.76 -27.58
C SER A 375 9.64 22.29 -27.30
N THR A 376 10.93 21.96 -27.25
CA THR A 376 11.40 20.60 -26.90
C THR A 376 11.06 20.23 -25.46
N ALA A 377 11.28 21.16 -24.50
CA ALA A 377 10.98 20.95 -23.10
C ALA A 377 9.48 20.75 -22.85
N LYS A 378 8.60 21.47 -23.55
CA LYS A 378 7.13 21.26 -23.47
C LYS A 378 6.71 19.86 -23.92
N LYS A 379 7.33 19.29 -24.96
CA LYS A 379 7.05 17.92 -25.40
C LYS A 379 7.49 16.91 -24.35
N LEU A 380 8.66 17.12 -23.76
CA LEU A 380 9.17 16.29 -22.67
C LEU A 380 8.28 16.40 -21.42
N GLN A 381 7.87 17.60 -21.03
CA GLN A 381 6.94 17.85 -19.93
C GLN A 381 5.66 17.02 -20.08
N LYS A 382 5.03 17.09 -21.26
CA LYS A 382 3.81 16.32 -21.53
C LYS A 382 4.04 14.82 -21.33
N TYR A 383 5.13 14.30 -21.89
CA TYR A 383 5.49 12.88 -21.76
C TYR A 383 5.71 12.47 -20.29
N ILE A 384 6.42 13.30 -19.52
CA ILE A 384 6.67 13.01 -18.10
C ILE A 384 5.37 13.02 -17.30
N LEU A 385 4.51 14.03 -17.50
CA LEU A 385 3.24 14.16 -16.79
C LEU A 385 2.27 13.00 -17.10
N GLU A 386 2.38 12.37 -18.28
CA GLU A 386 1.56 11.20 -18.65
C GLU A 386 2.14 9.87 -18.16
N ASN A 387 3.45 9.75 -17.98
CA ASN A 387 4.11 8.45 -17.75
C ASN A 387 4.71 8.28 -16.36
N PHE A 388 4.97 9.39 -15.63
CA PHE A 388 5.55 9.36 -14.28
C PHE A 388 4.55 9.91 -13.24
N THR A 389 3.26 9.59 -13.40
CA THR A 389 2.23 10.01 -12.45
C THR A 389 2.43 9.34 -11.09
N GLU A 390 2.01 10.01 -10.03
CA GLU A 390 2.12 9.46 -8.68
C GLU A 390 1.42 8.10 -8.56
N GLU A 391 0.22 7.98 -9.13
CA GLU A 391 -0.55 6.74 -9.14
C GLU A 391 0.23 5.57 -9.78
N LYS A 392 0.77 5.79 -11.00
CA LYS A 392 1.54 4.75 -11.72
C LYS A 392 2.78 4.33 -10.95
N GLN A 393 3.56 5.29 -10.43
CA GLN A 393 4.80 4.98 -9.75
C GLN A 393 4.58 4.34 -8.37
N ASN A 394 3.53 4.78 -7.64
CA ASN A 394 3.13 4.16 -6.38
C ASN A 394 2.68 2.72 -6.61
N LEU A 395 1.86 2.47 -7.63
CA LEU A 395 1.41 1.11 -7.99
C LEU A 395 2.59 0.22 -8.41
N ASP A 396 3.49 0.73 -9.26
CA ASP A 396 4.69 0.00 -9.70
C ASP A 396 5.59 -0.37 -8.51
N PHE A 397 5.79 0.57 -7.57
CA PHE A 397 6.59 0.32 -6.38
C PHE A 397 5.94 -0.74 -5.47
N ALA A 398 4.66 -0.57 -5.16
CA ALA A 398 3.93 -1.51 -4.34
C ALA A 398 3.91 -2.92 -4.97
N THR A 399 3.66 -3.02 -6.28
CA THR A 399 3.64 -4.30 -7.03
C THR A 399 5.00 -5.00 -6.97
N LYS A 400 6.09 -4.28 -7.17
CA LYS A 400 7.45 -4.84 -7.13
C LYS A 400 7.86 -5.31 -5.73
N ILE A 401 7.32 -4.70 -4.67
CA ILE A 401 7.56 -5.12 -3.29
C ILE A 401 6.67 -6.29 -2.89
N LEU A 402 5.36 -6.16 -3.13
CA LEU A 402 4.32 -7.02 -2.55
C LEU A 402 3.82 -8.10 -3.52
N GLY A 403 4.15 -7.98 -4.81
CA GLY A 403 3.80 -8.95 -5.84
C GLY A 403 2.28 -9.09 -6.05
N ASP A 404 1.81 -10.33 -6.25
CA ASP A 404 0.43 -10.65 -6.62
C ASP A 404 -0.65 -10.13 -5.65
N GLN A 405 -0.30 -9.86 -4.39
CA GLN A 405 -1.26 -9.34 -3.40
C GLN A 405 -1.75 -7.93 -3.74
N VAL A 406 -0.89 -7.08 -4.29
CA VAL A 406 -1.26 -5.73 -4.77
C VAL A 406 -2.18 -5.84 -5.98
N THR A 407 -1.81 -6.68 -6.94
CA THR A 407 -2.60 -6.90 -8.15
C THR A 407 -4.00 -7.44 -7.84
N LYS A 408 -4.12 -8.37 -6.88
CA LYS A 408 -5.41 -8.86 -6.38
C LYS A 408 -6.25 -7.75 -5.75
N SER A 409 -5.64 -6.92 -4.90
CA SER A 409 -6.36 -5.80 -4.26
C SER A 409 -6.86 -4.78 -5.28
N GLU A 410 -6.05 -4.40 -6.27
CA GLU A 410 -6.46 -3.42 -7.31
C GLU A 410 -7.54 -4.00 -8.25
N ASN A 411 -7.44 -5.27 -8.62
CA ASN A 411 -8.38 -5.94 -9.53
C ASN A 411 -9.66 -6.45 -8.85
N ALA A 412 -9.71 -6.45 -7.51
CA ALA A 412 -10.87 -6.94 -6.79
C ALA A 412 -12.14 -6.17 -7.16
N LYS A 413 -13.19 -6.92 -7.52
CA LYS A 413 -14.52 -6.38 -7.81
C LYS A 413 -15.38 -6.26 -6.56
N TYR A 414 -15.08 -7.08 -5.54
CA TYR A 414 -15.86 -7.16 -4.32
C TYR A 414 -15.03 -6.79 -3.10
N VAL A 415 -15.64 -6.06 -2.15
CA VAL A 415 -15.10 -5.74 -0.83
C VAL A 415 -15.99 -6.40 0.21
N PHE A 416 -15.46 -7.35 0.96
CA PHE A 416 -16.14 -7.95 2.10
C PHE A 416 -15.72 -7.26 3.40
N VAL A 417 -16.69 -6.78 4.15
CA VAL A 417 -16.49 -6.13 5.46
C VAL A 417 -17.10 -7.03 6.53
N SER A 418 -16.33 -7.42 7.53
CA SER A 418 -16.85 -8.18 8.68
C SER A 418 -16.04 -7.90 9.95
N ASP A 419 -16.66 -8.06 11.13
CA ASP A 419 -15.95 -7.94 12.41
C ASP A 419 -14.81 -8.96 12.50
N PHE A 420 -15.08 -10.20 12.05
CA PHE A 420 -14.11 -11.29 11.93
C PHE A 420 -14.32 -12.07 10.65
N PHE A 421 -13.27 -12.79 10.21
CA PHE A 421 -13.30 -13.76 9.12
C PHE A 421 -12.94 -15.16 9.62
N ALA A 422 -13.21 -16.20 8.83
CA ALA A 422 -13.05 -17.60 9.23
C ALA A 422 -11.63 -18.00 9.68
N ASN A 423 -10.61 -17.28 9.21
CA ASN A 423 -9.21 -17.45 9.65
C ASN A 423 -8.92 -16.85 11.04
N GLN A 424 -9.83 -16.04 11.58
CA GLN A 424 -9.73 -15.39 12.89
C GLN A 424 -10.68 -16.04 13.89
N LEU A 425 -11.90 -16.38 13.46
CA LEU A 425 -12.95 -16.98 14.28
C LEU A 425 -13.75 -17.98 13.42
N GLN A 426 -13.93 -19.20 13.90
CA GLN A 426 -14.70 -20.24 13.20
C GLN A 426 -16.17 -20.29 13.72
N GLY A 427 -16.87 -19.17 13.61
CA GLY A 427 -18.29 -19.07 13.90
C GLY A 427 -19.15 -19.34 12.66
N GLY A 428 -20.47 -19.51 12.86
CA GLY A 428 -21.41 -19.81 11.77
C GLY A 428 -21.51 -18.69 10.73
N ALA A 429 -21.44 -17.44 11.16
CA ALA A 429 -21.45 -16.26 10.30
C ALA A 429 -20.16 -16.20 9.43
N GLU A 430 -19.01 -16.39 10.07
CA GLU A 430 -17.70 -16.33 9.42
C GLU A 430 -17.50 -17.46 8.41
N LEU A 431 -17.94 -18.68 8.73
CA LEU A 431 -17.92 -19.82 7.82
C LEU A 431 -18.85 -19.62 6.62
N SER A 432 -20.03 -19.06 6.83
CA SER A 432 -20.97 -18.72 5.75
C SER A 432 -20.39 -17.66 4.82
N LEU A 433 -19.79 -16.61 5.40
CA LEU A 433 -19.15 -15.54 4.64
C LEU A 433 -17.96 -16.06 3.84
N GLN A 434 -17.13 -16.93 4.43
CA GLN A 434 -15.98 -17.53 3.74
C GLN A 434 -16.42 -18.35 2.52
N THR A 435 -17.48 -19.14 2.65
CA THR A 435 -18.03 -19.91 1.52
C THR A 435 -18.46 -19.00 0.38
N LEU A 436 -19.09 -17.85 0.67
CA LEU A 436 -19.46 -16.87 -0.35
C LEU A 436 -18.23 -16.25 -1.01
N ILE A 437 -17.19 -15.93 -0.25
CA ILE A 437 -15.92 -15.41 -0.76
C ILE A 437 -15.27 -16.43 -1.72
N ASP A 438 -15.21 -17.71 -1.32
CA ASP A 438 -14.58 -18.77 -2.10
C ASP A 438 -15.37 -19.09 -3.40
N LYS A 439 -16.67 -18.80 -3.43
CA LYS A 439 -17.55 -18.96 -4.60
C LYS A 439 -17.67 -17.69 -5.44
N ALA A 440 -16.95 -16.61 -5.12
CA ALA A 440 -16.96 -15.40 -5.93
C ALA A 440 -16.40 -15.68 -7.34
N SER A 441 -17.04 -15.17 -8.38
CA SER A 441 -16.57 -15.28 -9.77
C SER A 441 -15.38 -14.38 -10.09
N ASP A 442 -15.20 -13.33 -9.30
CA ASP A 442 -14.18 -12.31 -9.49
C ASP A 442 -13.35 -12.15 -8.20
N GLU A 443 -12.18 -11.54 -8.32
CA GLU A 443 -11.32 -11.27 -7.19
C GLU A 443 -12.03 -10.43 -6.10
N SER A 444 -11.76 -10.75 -4.85
CA SER A 444 -12.34 -10.09 -3.67
C SER A 444 -11.27 -9.73 -2.65
N VAL A 445 -11.52 -8.66 -1.91
CA VAL A 445 -10.72 -8.25 -0.75
C VAL A 445 -11.56 -8.32 0.52
N GLN A 446 -10.89 -8.60 1.64
CA GLN A 446 -11.49 -8.71 2.96
C GLN A 446 -10.92 -7.62 3.86
N ILE A 447 -11.78 -6.92 4.58
CA ILE A 447 -11.37 -5.92 5.59
C ILE A 447 -12.18 -6.12 6.87
N ASN A 448 -11.48 -6.13 8.03
CA ASN A 448 -12.19 -6.11 9.30
C ASN A 448 -12.92 -4.76 9.48
N SER A 449 -14.11 -4.79 10.03
CA SER A 449 -14.91 -3.57 10.19
C SER A 449 -14.24 -2.54 11.11
N SER A 450 -13.43 -2.97 12.09
CA SER A 450 -12.59 -2.11 12.92
C SER A 450 -11.47 -1.38 12.15
N ASP A 451 -11.07 -1.89 10.99
CA ASP A 451 -10.01 -1.33 10.15
C ASP A 451 -10.57 -0.46 9.01
N LEU A 452 -11.90 -0.33 8.93
CA LEU A 452 -12.57 0.47 7.90
C LEU A 452 -12.38 1.96 8.16
N THR A 453 -11.77 2.67 7.20
CA THR A 453 -11.53 4.12 7.24
C THR A 453 -12.22 4.83 6.09
N GLU A 454 -12.45 6.14 6.22
CA GLU A 454 -13.00 6.96 5.14
C GLU A 454 -12.12 6.93 3.88
N GLU A 455 -10.80 6.90 4.03
CA GLU A 455 -9.84 6.77 2.92
C GLU A 455 -9.98 5.43 2.20
N TYR A 456 -10.19 4.34 2.95
CA TYR A 456 -10.42 3.02 2.36
C TYR A 456 -11.73 3.00 1.56
N VAL A 457 -12.80 3.60 2.09
CA VAL A 457 -14.09 3.75 1.38
C VAL A 457 -13.90 4.52 0.09
N GLU A 458 -13.25 5.68 0.13
CA GLU A 458 -13.00 6.52 -1.05
C GLU A 458 -12.22 5.77 -2.14
N ARG A 459 -11.16 5.06 -1.76
CA ARG A 459 -10.32 4.30 -2.70
C ARG A 459 -11.07 3.16 -3.41
N ASN A 460 -12.03 2.54 -2.72
CA ASN A 460 -12.74 1.37 -3.21
C ASN A 460 -14.21 1.67 -3.60
N LYS A 461 -14.57 2.93 -3.80
CA LYS A 461 -15.97 3.35 -4.03
C LYS A 461 -16.61 2.76 -5.28
N ASP A 462 -15.83 2.42 -6.29
CA ASP A 462 -16.33 1.85 -7.55
C ASP A 462 -16.55 0.32 -7.47
N LYS A 463 -16.20 -0.32 -6.34
CA LYS A 463 -16.39 -1.74 -6.11
C LYS A 463 -17.78 -2.04 -5.56
N THR A 464 -18.17 -3.30 -5.62
CA THR A 464 -19.40 -3.80 -4.95
C THR A 464 -19.04 -4.30 -3.56
N TRP A 465 -19.72 -3.77 -2.55
CA TRP A 465 -19.44 -4.06 -1.14
C TRP A 465 -20.42 -5.06 -0.56
N ILE A 466 -19.94 -5.94 0.30
CA ILE A 466 -20.74 -6.91 1.05
C ILE A 466 -20.39 -6.76 2.53
N PHE A 467 -21.36 -6.32 3.33
CA PHE A 467 -21.24 -6.20 4.76
C PHE A 467 -21.82 -7.45 5.43
N GLY A 468 -20.99 -8.19 6.16
CA GLY A 468 -21.41 -9.22 7.11
C GLY A 468 -21.69 -8.61 8.49
N ASN A 469 -20.96 -9.03 9.53
CA ASN A 469 -20.95 -8.34 10.80
C ASN A 469 -20.08 -7.06 10.70
N PHE A 470 -20.62 -5.92 11.14
CA PHE A 470 -19.95 -4.61 10.99
C PHE A 470 -20.09 -3.73 12.24
N THR A 471 -20.23 -4.36 13.41
CA THR A 471 -20.47 -3.64 14.66
C THR A 471 -19.27 -2.87 15.18
N GLN A 472 -18.07 -3.17 14.68
CA GLN A 472 -16.83 -2.46 15.04
C GLN A 472 -16.48 -1.34 14.06
N ALA A 473 -17.29 -1.12 13.00
CA ALA A 473 -17.09 -0.01 12.07
C ALA A 473 -17.40 1.33 12.75
N SER A 474 -16.57 2.34 12.50
CA SER A 474 -16.83 3.69 13.00
C SER A 474 -18.04 4.32 12.30
N LYS A 475 -18.70 5.24 12.99
CA LYS A 475 -19.82 6.01 12.43
C LYS A 475 -19.37 6.81 11.20
N GLU A 476 -18.21 7.43 11.26
CA GLU A 476 -17.63 8.22 10.19
C GLU A 476 -17.46 7.37 8.91
N SER A 477 -16.96 6.14 9.06
CA SER A 477 -16.79 5.21 7.92
C SER A 477 -18.13 4.79 7.30
N ILE A 478 -19.13 4.51 8.12
CA ILE A 478 -20.49 4.18 7.65
C ILE A 478 -21.16 5.38 6.97
N ASP A 479 -21.02 6.58 7.54
CA ASP A 479 -21.52 7.82 6.93
C ASP A 479 -20.82 8.12 5.59
N LYS A 480 -19.52 7.83 5.49
CA LYS A 480 -18.77 7.94 4.22
C LYS A 480 -19.32 6.98 3.16
N VAL A 481 -19.62 5.71 3.50
CA VAL A 481 -20.25 4.75 2.58
C VAL A 481 -21.58 5.29 2.04
N LEU A 482 -22.40 5.87 2.91
CA LEU A 482 -23.69 6.47 2.54
C LEU A 482 -23.53 7.72 1.67
N LYS A 483 -22.58 8.61 2.00
CA LYS A 483 -22.27 9.85 1.30
C LYS A 483 -21.79 9.60 -0.13
N GLU A 484 -20.88 8.65 -0.30
CA GLU A 484 -20.33 8.26 -1.61
C GLU A 484 -21.30 7.39 -2.44
N LYS A 485 -22.47 7.05 -1.89
CA LYS A 485 -23.49 6.20 -2.55
C LYS A 485 -22.91 4.88 -3.06
N ILE A 486 -22.06 4.26 -2.24
CA ILE A 486 -21.43 2.98 -2.57
C ILE A 486 -22.50 1.94 -2.94
N ASN A 487 -22.22 1.08 -3.93
CA ASN A 487 -23.04 -0.07 -4.22
C ASN A 487 -22.75 -1.17 -3.19
N TYR A 488 -23.64 -1.37 -2.21
CA TYR A 488 -23.41 -2.36 -1.17
C TYR A 488 -24.62 -3.25 -0.87
N ASN A 489 -24.33 -4.44 -0.35
CA ASN A 489 -25.26 -5.45 0.10
C ASN A 489 -24.97 -5.78 1.56
N ILE A 490 -25.95 -6.24 2.30
CA ILE A 490 -25.81 -6.61 3.73
C ILE A 490 -26.24 -8.07 3.90
N ILE A 491 -25.46 -8.83 4.67
CA ILE A 491 -25.85 -10.14 5.20
C ILE A 491 -26.09 -9.97 6.68
N GLU A 492 -27.34 -10.12 7.09
CA GLU A 492 -27.76 -9.86 8.45
C GLU A 492 -27.84 -11.17 9.24
N PHE A 493 -26.88 -11.40 10.13
CA PHE A 493 -26.78 -12.64 10.90
C PHE A 493 -27.53 -12.61 12.22
N ASP A 494 -27.90 -11.43 12.74
CA ASP A 494 -28.57 -11.21 14.02
C ASP A 494 -29.44 -9.96 13.99
N TYR A 495 -29.67 -9.27 15.10
CA TYR A 495 -30.51 -8.08 15.20
C TYR A 495 -29.69 -6.82 15.52
N LYS A 496 -28.87 -6.34 14.56
CA LYS A 496 -27.94 -5.22 14.77
C LYS A 496 -28.59 -3.89 15.16
N PHE A 497 -29.87 -3.69 14.90
CA PHE A 497 -30.60 -2.50 15.38
C PHE A 497 -30.80 -2.53 16.90
N CYS A 498 -30.75 -3.72 17.53
CA CYS A 498 -30.81 -3.87 18.98
C CYS A 498 -29.41 -3.80 19.60
N LYS A 499 -29.24 -3.03 20.68
CA LYS A 499 -27.94 -2.88 21.38
C LYS A 499 -27.37 -4.20 21.91
N TYR A 500 -28.24 -5.20 22.16
CA TYR A 500 -27.87 -6.56 22.59
C TYR A 500 -27.82 -7.55 21.43
N ARG A 501 -28.15 -7.13 20.19
CA ARG A 501 -28.22 -7.97 18.99
C ARG A 501 -29.19 -9.17 19.11
N ASN A 502 -30.06 -9.13 20.11
CA ASN A 502 -31.06 -10.18 20.40
C ASN A 502 -32.20 -9.55 21.17
N LEU A 503 -33.44 -9.81 20.77
CA LEU A 503 -34.63 -9.15 21.34
C LEU A 503 -35.00 -9.71 22.69
N GLU A 504 -34.93 -11.01 22.89
CA GLU A 504 -35.23 -11.71 24.12
C GLU A 504 -34.20 -11.41 25.21
N LEU A 505 -32.91 -11.27 24.80
CA LEU A 505 -31.87 -10.83 25.72
C LEU A 505 -32.10 -9.38 26.15
N HIS A 506 -32.54 -8.52 25.23
CA HIS A 506 -32.92 -7.14 25.57
C HIS A 506 -34.01 -7.13 26.63
N GLU A 507 -35.12 -7.87 26.40
CA GLU A 507 -36.24 -7.94 27.33
C GLU A 507 -35.83 -8.52 28.70
N THR A 508 -34.94 -9.53 28.68
CA THR A 508 -34.42 -10.13 29.92
C THR A 508 -33.60 -9.14 30.75
N LEU A 509 -32.80 -8.29 30.09
CA LEU A 509 -31.89 -7.36 30.78
C LEU A 509 -32.53 -6.02 31.13
N GLU A 510 -33.44 -5.52 30.30
CA GLU A 510 -34.08 -4.20 30.48
C GLU A 510 -35.47 -4.33 31.15
N GLY A 511 -36.08 -5.51 31.16
CA GLY A 511 -37.43 -5.75 31.72
C GLY A 511 -38.56 -5.25 30.81
N GLU A 512 -38.30 -4.83 29.59
CA GLU A 512 -39.27 -4.34 28.61
C GLU A 512 -38.94 -4.80 27.19
N ALA A 513 -39.93 -4.85 26.30
CA ALA A 513 -39.76 -5.24 24.94
C ALA A 513 -38.80 -4.29 24.18
N CYS A 514 -37.99 -4.83 23.28
CA CYS A 514 -36.97 -4.06 22.55
C CYS A 514 -37.57 -2.92 21.70
N ASN A 515 -37.19 -1.69 22.04
CA ASN A 515 -37.54 -0.45 21.36
C ASN A 515 -36.33 0.20 20.64
N CYS A 516 -35.17 -0.45 20.62
CA CYS A 516 -33.92 0.11 20.09
C CYS A 516 -34.04 0.63 18.64
N ALA A 517 -34.96 0.13 17.82
CA ALA A 517 -35.19 0.65 16.47
C ALA A 517 -35.63 2.12 16.44
N GLU A 518 -36.25 2.62 17.55
CA GLU A 518 -36.67 4.00 17.73
C GLU A 518 -35.57 4.90 18.35
N GLU A 519 -34.51 4.29 18.90
CA GLU A 519 -33.36 4.98 19.46
C GLU A 519 -32.36 5.42 18.40
N GLU A 520 -31.39 6.28 18.75
CA GLU A 520 -30.42 6.83 17.82
C GLU A 520 -29.62 5.73 17.10
N HIS A 521 -29.06 4.79 17.84
CA HIS A 521 -28.32 3.64 17.28
C HIS A 521 -29.15 2.83 16.28
N GLY A 522 -30.36 2.45 16.66
CA GLY A 522 -31.25 1.65 15.79
C GLY A 522 -31.69 2.41 14.54
N LYS A 523 -31.92 3.73 14.64
CA LYS A 523 -32.22 4.60 13.49
C LYS A 523 -31.05 4.68 12.52
N GLU A 524 -29.82 4.79 13.02
CA GLU A 524 -28.61 4.80 12.20
C GLU A 524 -28.42 3.46 11.46
N ILE A 525 -28.51 2.34 12.18
CA ILE A 525 -28.46 1.00 11.58
C ILE A 525 -29.60 0.80 10.58
N GLY A 526 -30.83 1.21 10.93
CA GLY A 526 -32.00 1.12 10.04
C GLY A 526 -31.82 1.93 8.76
N LYS A 527 -31.23 3.12 8.84
CA LYS A 527 -30.87 3.95 7.69
C LYS A 527 -29.86 3.25 6.80
N PHE A 528 -28.80 2.69 7.37
CA PHE A 528 -27.77 1.96 6.63
C PHE A 528 -28.35 0.74 5.93
N ILE A 529 -29.10 -0.10 6.64
CA ILE A 529 -29.74 -1.31 6.07
C ILE A 529 -30.71 -0.95 4.94
N SER A 530 -31.55 0.08 5.12
CA SER A 530 -32.56 0.48 4.12
C SER A 530 -31.94 1.05 2.81
N LYS A 531 -30.71 1.57 2.87
CA LYS A 531 -30.00 2.09 1.69
C LYS A 531 -29.25 1.01 0.91
N ALA A 532 -29.02 -0.17 1.49
CA ALA A 532 -28.39 -1.27 0.77
C ALA A 532 -29.14 -1.64 -0.52
N LYS A 533 -28.39 -2.18 -1.50
CA LYS A 533 -28.97 -2.74 -2.73
C LYS A 533 -29.84 -3.94 -2.42
N ASN A 534 -29.29 -4.91 -1.68
CA ASN A 534 -29.99 -6.09 -1.17
C ASN A 534 -29.63 -6.31 0.30
N VAL A 535 -30.59 -6.88 1.06
CA VAL A 535 -30.41 -7.32 2.44
C VAL A 535 -30.75 -8.79 2.52
N PHE A 536 -29.78 -9.60 2.91
CA PHE A 536 -29.90 -11.04 3.05
C PHE A 536 -30.10 -11.41 4.50
N PHE A 537 -31.19 -12.12 4.78
CA PHE A 537 -31.58 -12.58 6.12
C PHE A 537 -31.39 -14.08 6.26
N MET A 538 -31.22 -14.54 7.50
CA MET A 538 -31.00 -15.94 7.80
C MET A 538 -32.29 -16.74 7.86
N SER A 539 -33.44 -16.09 8.13
CA SER A 539 -34.76 -16.73 8.17
C SER A 539 -35.87 -15.76 7.78
N ASN A 540 -37.05 -16.31 7.44
CA ASN A 540 -38.27 -15.52 7.21
C ASN A 540 -38.70 -14.78 8.46
N VAL A 541 -38.55 -15.39 9.64
CA VAL A 541 -38.86 -14.76 10.93
C VAL A 541 -38.01 -13.51 11.13
N GLN A 542 -36.70 -13.63 10.97
CA GLN A 542 -35.78 -12.50 11.08
C GLN A 542 -36.15 -11.38 10.11
N MET A 543 -36.38 -11.72 8.83
CA MET A 543 -36.75 -10.74 7.81
C MET A 543 -38.04 -9.98 8.18
N ASN A 544 -39.04 -10.68 8.66
CA ASN A 544 -40.32 -10.05 9.06
C ASN A 544 -40.17 -9.12 10.26
N VAL A 545 -39.35 -9.47 11.26
CA VAL A 545 -38.99 -8.59 12.38
C VAL A 545 -38.35 -7.30 11.89
N TYR A 546 -37.40 -7.40 10.98
CA TYR A 546 -36.76 -6.21 10.39
C TYR A 546 -37.73 -5.33 9.60
N LEU A 547 -38.63 -5.91 8.82
CA LEU A 547 -39.66 -5.19 8.08
C LEU A 547 -40.68 -4.51 9.00
N ASP A 548 -40.96 -5.11 10.15
CA ASP A 548 -41.81 -4.50 11.15
C ASP A 548 -41.11 -3.34 11.87
N LYS A 549 -39.90 -3.53 12.36
CA LYS A 549 -39.16 -2.56 13.16
C LYS A 549 -38.55 -1.42 12.31
N ILE A 550 -38.15 -1.66 11.08
CA ILE A 550 -37.50 -0.65 10.22
C ILE A 550 -38.40 -0.30 9.04
N LYS A 551 -39.34 0.64 9.26
CA LYS A 551 -40.36 1.04 8.25
C LYS A 551 -39.79 1.57 6.93
N SER A 552 -38.56 2.04 6.90
CA SER A 552 -37.86 2.50 5.67
C SER A 552 -37.32 1.34 4.81
N LEU A 553 -37.24 0.12 5.33
CA LEU A 553 -36.77 -1.06 4.63
C LEU A 553 -37.84 -1.58 3.68
N LYS A 554 -37.50 -1.71 2.39
CA LYS A 554 -38.44 -2.21 1.36
C LYS A 554 -38.33 -3.71 1.22
N LYS A 555 -39.46 -4.43 1.30
CA LYS A 555 -39.55 -5.89 1.13
C LYS A 555 -38.89 -6.39 -0.18
N SER A 556 -38.96 -5.60 -1.25
CA SER A 556 -38.35 -5.96 -2.56
C SER A 556 -36.81 -6.08 -2.54
N LYS A 557 -36.18 -5.57 -1.49
CA LYS A 557 -34.71 -5.69 -1.30
C LYS A 557 -34.33 -6.84 -0.35
N CYS A 558 -35.30 -7.46 0.31
CA CYS A 558 -35.10 -8.48 1.33
C CYS A 558 -35.11 -9.87 0.71
N ILE A 559 -34.12 -10.68 1.06
CA ILE A 559 -33.95 -12.03 0.54
C ILE A 559 -33.60 -12.94 1.71
N VAL A 560 -34.29 -14.06 1.85
CA VAL A 560 -33.88 -15.10 2.81
C VAL A 560 -32.77 -15.93 2.18
N LEU A 561 -31.61 -15.91 2.82
CA LEU A 561 -30.40 -16.58 2.36
C LEU A 561 -30.17 -17.91 3.09
N SER A 562 -30.46 -17.95 4.38
CA SER A 562 -30.14 -19.04 5.30
C SER A 562 -28.62 -19.25 5.49
N SER A 563 -28.21 -20.24 6.26
CA SER A 563 -26.80 -20.57 6.44
C SER A 563 -26.19 -21.15 5.16
N ILE A 564 -24.95 -20.80 4.89
CA ILE A 564 -24.24 -21.18 3.66
C ILE A 564 -23.23 -22.28 3.97
N PHE A 565 -23.20 -23.29 3.13
CA PHE A 565 -22.29 -24.44 3.20
C PHE A 565 -21.58 -24.65 1.86
N ASP A 566 -20.34 -25.13 1.91
CA ASP A 566 -19.57 -25.50 0.72
C ASP A 566 -19.85 -26.94 0.26
N ASP A 567 -19.41 -27.28 -0.94
CA ASP A 567 -19.65 -28.61 -1.50
C ASP A 567 -18.94 -29.71 -0.69
N LYS A 568 -17.76 -29.40 -0.12
CA LYS A 568 -16.99 -30.34 0.71
C LYS A 568 -17.74 -30.72 1.98
N PHE A 569 -18.51 -29.82 2.53
CA PHE A 569 -19.37 -30.07 3.66
C PHE A 569 -20.40 -31.16 3.34
N PHE A 570 -21.13 -31.03 2.23
CA PHE A 570 -22.14 -32.01 1.86
C PHE A 570 -21.55 -33.39 1.56
N ASP A 571 -20.35 -33.42 0.92
CA ASP A 571 -19.64 -34.68 0.70
C ASP A 571 -19.22 -35.34 2.00
N ALA A 572 -18.75 -34.55 2.98
CA ALA A 572 -18.40 -35.03 4.32
C ALA A 572 -19.65 -35.56 5.09
N ILE A 573 -20.77 -34.83 5.02
CA ILE A 573 -22.04 -35.26 5.63
C ILE A 573 -22.51 -36.60 5.08
N LYS A 574 -22.44 -36.77 3.74
CA LYS A 574 -22.80 -38.05 3.11
C LYS A 574 -21.90 -39.19 3.59
N GLN A 575 -20.60 -39.01 3.59
CA GLN A 575 -19.64 -40.02 4.10
C GLN A 575 -19.88 -40.35 5.58
N LEU A 576 -20.14 -39.34 6.41
CA LEU A 576 -20.42 -39.56 7.83
C LEU A 576 -21.73 -40.31 8.08
N ARG A 577 -22.80 -40.05 7.31
CA ARG A 577 -24.06 -40.79 7.36
C ARG A 577 -23.86 -42.27 7.01
N GLU A 578 -23.05 -42.55 6.00
CA GLU A 578 -22.75 -43.93 5.59
C GLU A 578 -21.93 -44.67 6.62
N LEU A 579 -20.91 -43.99 7.20
CA LEU A 579 -19.98 -44.54 8.19
C LEU A 579 -20.67 -44.82 9.54
N TYR A 580 -21.57 -43.93 9.97
CA TYR A 580 -22.26 -44.00 11.26
C TYR A 580 -23.77 -44.25 11.08
N ASN A 581 -24.13 -45.23 10.27
CA ASN A 581 -25.52 -45.64 10.02
C ASN A 581 -26.23 -46.24 11.26
N LYS A 582 -25.43 -46.75 12.24
CA LYS A 582 -25.90 -47.14 13.57
C LYS A 582 -25.46 -46.09 14.58
N LYS A 583 -26.42 -45.38 15.13
CA LYS A 583 -26.19 -44.32 16.09
C LYS A 583 -26.15 -44.87 17.51
N GLU A 584 -25.33 -44.23 18.36
CA GLU A 584 -25.34 -44.47 19.81
C GLU A 584 -26.63 -43.86 20.39
N ASP A 585 -27.23 -44.51 21.42
CA ASP A 585 -28.40 -43.96 22.09
C ASP A 585 -28.03 -42.82 23.07
N LYS A 586 -27.30 -41.81 22.50
CA LYS A 586 -26.86 -40.62 23.22
C LYS A 586 -27.27 -39.37 22.47
N TRP A 587 -27.62 -38.36 23.22
CA TRP A 587 -27.91 -37.03 22.68
C TRP A 587 -26.68 -36.13 22.73
N VAL A 588 -26.76 -35.03 22.04
CA VAL A 588 -25.73 -33.99 22.06
C VAL A 588 -26.34 -32.70 22.57
N VAL A 589 -25.60 -32.01 23.43
CA VAL A 589 -25.94 -30.68 23.92
C VAL A 589 -24.80 -29.73 23.62
N SER A 590 -25.09 -28.55 23.12
CA SER A 590 -24.09 -27.48 22.93
C SER A 590 -23.65 -26.94 24.30
N SER A 591 -22.33 -26.84 24.53
CA SER A 591 -21.76 -26.21 25.73
C SER A 591 -21.23 -24.82 25.46
N SER A 592 -21.95 -24.04 24.64
CA SER A 592 -21.60 -22.65 24.37
C SER A 592 -21.76 -21.78 25.63
N PRO A 593 -20.81 -20.87 25.94
CA PRO A 593 -20.96 -19.92 27.02
C PRO A 593 -21.97 -18.80 26.70
N SER A 594 -22.43 -18.71 25.45
CA SER A 594 -23.43 -17.72 25.04
C SER A 594 -24.77 -18.03 25.61
N TRP A 595 -25.38 -17.06 26.31
CA TRP A 595 -26.72 -17.13 26.87
C TRP A 595 -27.76 -17.56 25.82
N VAL A 596 -27.66 -17.00 24.60
CA VAL A 596 -28.58 -17.29 23.48
C VAL A 596 -28.68 -18.79 23.17
N LYS A 597 -27.59 -19.55 23.33
CA LYS A 597 -27.53 -20.97 22.89
C LYS A 597 -28.26 -21.96 23.79
N GLY A 598 -28.80 -21.55 24.98
CA GLY A 598 -29.67 -22.36 25.83
C GLY A 598 -29.06 -23.68 26.31
N SER A 599 -27.75 -23.67 26.63
CA SER A 599 -27.04 -24.90 27.05
C SER A 599 -27.62 -25.53 28.30
N LYS A 600 -28.05 -24.72 29.28
CA LYS A 600 -28.63 -25.20 30.52
C LYS A 600 -30.02 -25.80 30.32
N GLU A 601 -30.83 -25.16 29.50
CA GLU A 601 -32.17 -25.59 29.12
C GLU A 601 -32.14 -26.95 28.41
N ALA A 602 -31.18 -27.11 27.49
CA ALA A 602 -30.98 -28.37 26.77
C ALA A 602 -30.50 -29.51 27.72
N GLU A 603 -29.59 -29.22 28.67
CA GLU A 603 -29.13 -30.17 29.66
C GLU A 603 -30.30 -30.59 30.58
N GLN A 604 -31.08 -29.62 31.04
CA GLN A 604 -32.25 -29.87 31.91
C GLN A 604 -33.25 -30.76 31.20
N TRP A 605 -33.59 -30.47 29.94
CA TRP A 605 -34.49 -31.31 29.14
C TRP A 605 -33.98 -32.76 29.02
N CYS A 606 -32.68 -32.95 28.76
CA CYS A 606 -32.09 -34.31 28.69
C CYS A 606 -32.25 -35.06 30.03
N VAL A 607 -32.04 -34.40 31.15
CA VAL A 607 -32.20 -34.99 32.47
C VAL A 607 -33.66 -35.37 32.74
N GLU A 608 -34.59 -34.48 32.49
CA GLU A 608 -36.04 -34.68 32.68
C GLU A 608 -36.57 -35.82 31.81
N ASN A 609 -36.09 -35.94 30.59
CA ASN A 609 -36.50 -36.98 29.65
C ASN A 609 -35.62 -38.24 29.70
N LYS A 610 -34.75 -38.36 30.70
CA LYS A 610 -33.88 -39.53 30.94
C LYS A 610 -33.03 -39.89 29.70
N LYS A 611 -32.52 -38.88 28.99
CA LYS A 611 -31.63 -39.05 27.85
C LYS A 611 -30.17 -38.96 28.32
N GLU A 612 -29.37 -39.97 27.94
CA GLU A 612 -27.92 -39.83 28.04
C GLU A 612 -27.43 -38.82 27.02
N TYR A 613 -26.52 -37.92 27.42
CA TYR A 613 -26.01 -36.88 26.51
C TYR A 613 -24.52 -36.60 26.66
N ASN A 614 -23.92 -36.17 25.55
CA ASN A 614 -22.54 -35.67 25.48
C ASN A 614 -22.58 -34.14 25.32
N LYS A 615 -21.68 -33.45 26.03
CA LYS A 615 -21.48 -32.01 25.88
C LYS A 615 -20.46 -31.72 24.77
N MET A 616 -20.84 -30.91 23.81
CA MET A 616 -19.93 -30.39 22.82
C MET A 616 -19.22 -29.15 23.35
N HIS A 617 -17.97 -29.28 23.76
CA HIS A 617 -17.13 -28.20 24.25
C HIS A 617 -15.72 -28.26 23.67
N GLY A 618 -15.24 -27.17 23.08
CA GLY A 618 -13.86 -27.06 22.62
C GLY A 618 -13.45 -28.05 21.51
N LEU A 619 -14.42 -28.63 20.81
CA LEU A 619 -14.17 -29.57 19.71
C LEU A 619 -13.74 -28.82 18.44
N SER A 620 -12.88 -29.47 17.65
CA SER A 620 -12.69 -29.02 16.28
C SER A 620 -13.99 -29.20 15.48
N TYR A 621 -14.16 -28.42 14.39
CA TYR A 621 -15.35 -28.53 13.54
C TYR A 621 -15.56 -29.96 13.02
N LYS A 622 -14.49 -30.65 12.63
CA LYS A 622 -14.52 -32.04 12.22
C LYS A 622 -15.00 -32.97 13.34
N ASP A 623 -14.47 -32.80 14.54
CA ASP A 623 -14.84 -33.64 15.69
C ASP A 623 -16.29 -33.39 16.12
N ALA A 624 -16.78 -32.17 15.98
CA ALA A 624 -18.18 -31.82 16.22
C ALA A 624 -19.10 -32.57 15.26
N LEU A 625 -18.81 -32.58 13.96
CA LEU A 625 -19.57 -33.34 12.97
C LEU A 625 -19.54 -34.86 13.24
N VAL A 626 -18.39 -35.41 13.61
CA VAL A 626 -18.28 -36.85 13.98
C VAL A 626 -19.10 -37.16 15.22
N THR A 627 -19.10 -36.28 16.22
CA THR A 627 -19.90 -36.45 17.44
C THR A 627 -21.40 -36.47 17.12
N LEU A 628 -21.88 -35.54 16.28
CA LEU A 628 -23.26 -35.51 15.81
C LEU A 628 -23.59 -36.79 15.01
N ALA A 629 -22.73 -37.21 14.08
CA ALA A 629 -22.94 -38.39 13.25
C ALA A 629 -23.15 -39.66 14.08
N LYS A 630 -22.43 -39.82 15.18
CA LYS A 630 -22.53 -40.97 16.10
C LYS A 630 -23.79 -40.90 16.96
N SER A 631 -24.31 -39.71 17.24
CA SER A 631 -25.34 -39.49 18.26
C SER A 631 -26.73 -39.66 17.68
N LYS A 632 -27.66 -40.13 18.53
CA LYS A 632 -29.07 -40.31 18.19
C LYS A 632 -29.76 -38.99 17.92
N GLY A 633 -29.51 -37.98 18.74
CA GLY A 633 -30.19 -36.69 18.60
C GLY A 633 -29.37 -35.49 19.09
N LEU A 634 -29.86 -34.34 18.75
CA LEU A 634 -29.41 -33.02 19.21
C LEU A 634 -30.54 -32.37 19.99
N CYS A 635 -30.26 -31.98 21.25
CA CYS A 635 -31.12 -31.08 22.00
C CYS A 635 -30.55 -29.64 21.95
N PHE A 636 -31.29 -28.71 21.33
CA PHE A 636 -30.86 -27.33 21.15
C PHE A 636 -32.05 -26.40 21.44
N LEU A 637 -32.08 -25.83 22.63
CA LEU A 637 -33.17 -25.03 23.17
C LEU A 637 -32.70 -23.61 23.49
N PRO A 638 -32.41 -22.78 22.49
CA PRO A 638 -31.92 -21.42 22.69
C PRO A 638 -32.87 -20.58 23.53
N THR A 639 -32.32 -19.77 24.43
CA THR A 639 -33.09 -18.86 25.30
C THR A 639 -33.46 -17.56 24.60
N GLY A 640 -32.83 -17.25 23.50
CA GLY A 640 -33.14 -16.12 22.62
C GLY A 640 -33.05 -16.51 21.17
N ALA A 641 -33.54 -15.63 20.30
CA ALA A 641 -33.59 -15.87 18.85
C ALA A 641 -32.24 -16.29 18.26
N ASP A 642 -32.18 -17.48 17.69
CA ASP A 642 -31.09 -17.97 16.87
C ASP A 642 -31.57 -18.06 15.42
N THR A 643 -31.09 -17.18 14.59
CA THR A 643 -31.65 -16.87 13.27
C THR A 643 -31.56 -18.03 12.28
N CYS A 644 -30.44 -18.77 12.25
CA CYS A 644 -30.26 -19.97 11.44
C CYS A 644 -29.03 -20.77 11.91
N PRO A 645 -29.09 -21.46 13.06
CA PRO A 645 -27.95 -22.16 13.63
C PRO A 645 -27.47 -23.32 12.76
N ARG A 646 -26.20 -23.25 12.30
CA ARG A 646 -25.57 -24.30 11.50
C ARG A 646 -25.60 -25.66 12.17
N LEU A 647 -25.36 -25.71 13.49
CA LEU A 647 -25.37 -26.93 14.29
C LEU A 647 -26.65 -27.73 14.13
N VAL A 648 -27.81 -27.05 14.08
CA VAL A 648 -29.13 -27.68 13.92
C VAL A 648 -29.31 -28.26 12.52
N ILE A 649 -28.83 -27.52 11.51
CA ILE A 649 -28.84 -27.97 10.10
C ILE A 649 -27.90 -29.18 9.92
N GLU A 650 -26.72 -29.13 10.50
CA GLU A 650 -25.71 -30.21 10.47
C GLU A 650 -26.28 -31.50 11.12
N ALA A 651 -26.93 -31.36 12.28
CA ALA A 651 -27.58 -32.50 12.95
C ALA A 651 -28.71 -33.08 12.12
N LYS A 652 -29.56 -32.24 11.51
CA LYS A 652 -30.62 -32.69 10.59
C LYS A 652 -30.06 -33.48 9.41
N LEU A 653 -29.08 -32.91 8.72
CA LEU A 653 -28.44 -33.55 7.54
C LEU A 653 -27.69 -34.84 7.94
N LEU A 654 -27.26 -35.00 9.19
CA LEU A 654 -26.70 -36.23 9.73
C LEU A 654 -27.79 -37.19 10.25
N ASN A 655 -29.06 -36.90 10.00
CA ASN A 655 -30.20 -37.73 10.40
C ASN A 655 -30.25 -37.93 11.92
N CYS A 656 -30.04 -36.86 12.71
CA CYS A 656 -30.26 -36.86 14.17
C CYS A 656 -31.74 -36.54 14.47
N GLU A 657 -32.28 -37.14 15.55
CA GLU A 657 -33.49 -36.64 16.15
C GLU A 657 -33.25 -35.22 16.69
N LEU A 658 -34.22 -34.33 16.57
CA LEU A 658 -34.05 -32.93 16.96
C LEU A 658 -35.06 -32.56 18.04
N GLU A 659 -34.55 -32.02 19.13
CA GLU A 659 -35.38 -31.32 20.13
C GLU A 659 -35.05 -29.84 20.06
N LEU A 660 -36.03 -29.03 19.63
CA LEU A 660 -35.87 -27.60 19.32
C LEU A 660 -37.02 -26.81 19.93
N ASN A 661 -36.86 -25.51 20.10
CA ASN A 661 -37.90 -24.56 20.42
C ASN A 661 -38.08 -23.48 19.34
N ASP A 662 -39.07 -22.61 19.49
CA ASP A 662 -39.45 -21.58 18.53
C ASP A 662 -38.35 -20.49 18.34
N ASN A 663 -37.37 -20.43 19.22
CA ASN A 663 -36.24 -19.52 19.10
C ASN A 663 -35.26 -19.96 17.98
N VAL A 664 -35.37 -21.19 17.47
CA VAL A 664 -34.69 -21.63 16.22
C VAL A 664 -35.52 -21.16 15.03
N GLN A 665 -35.27 -19.98 14.52
CA GLN A 665 -36.16 -19.23 13.64
C GLN A 665 -36.46 -19.86 12.29
N HIS A 666 -35.63 -20.78 11.79
CA HIS A 666 -35.83 -21.47 10.51
C HIS A 666 -36.61 -22.80 10.64
N VAL A 667 -37.00 -23.20 11.85
CA VAL A 667 -37.61 -24.51 12.09
C VAL A 667 -38.91 -24.75 11.32
N THR A 668 -39.67 -23.70 11.07
CA THR A 668 -40.94 -23.73 10.33
C THR A 668 -40.80 -23.53 8.82
N GLU A 669 -39.60 -23.37 8.30
CA GLU A 669 -39.39 -23.17 6.86
C GLU A 669 -39.51 -24.50 6.11
N ASP A 670 -40.19 -24.53 4.93
CA ASP A 670 -40.49 -25.72 4.16
C ASP A 670 -39.26 -26.60 3.90
N TRP A 671 -38.13 -25.99 3.58
CA TRP A 671 -36.86 -26.68 3.31
C TRP A 671 -36.31 -27.39 4.53
N PHE A 672 -36.64 -26.91 5.74
CA PHE A 672 -36.17 -27.50 6.98
C PHE A 672 -37.21 -28.43 7.63
N SER A 673 -38.48 -28.11 7.56
CA SER A 673 -39.57 -28.91 8.19
C SER A 673 -39.84 -30.25 7.48
N THR A 674 -39.36 -30.43 6.28
CA THR A 674 -39.49 -31.69 5.50
C THR A 674 -38.68 -32.84 6.10
N ASP A 675 -39.18 -34.08 5.99
CA ASP A 675 -38.41 -35.30 6.33
C ASP A 675 -37.45 -35.72 5.23
N ASP A 676 -37.62 -35.18 4.01
CA ASP A 676 -36.72 -35.47 2.91
C ASP A 676 -35.43 -34.65 2.98
N LEU A 677 -34.35 -35.32 3.40
CA LEU A 677 -33.03 -34.71 3.53
C LEU A 677 -32.46 -34.19 2.18
N GLN A 678 -32.90 -34.77 1.05
CA GLN A 678 -32.46 -34.32 -0.26
C GLN A 678 -33.02 -32.93 -0.59
N VAL A 679 -34.28 -32.67 -0.26
CA VAL A 679 -34.88 -31.32 -0.39
C VAL A 679 -34.14 -30.29 0.45
N THR A 680 -33.78 -30.63 1.71
CA THR A 680 -32.97 -29.77 2.59
C THR A 680 -31.59 -29.51 1.97
N GLU A 681 -30.90 -30.53 1.48
CA GLU A 681 -29.59 -30.44 0.87
C GLU A 681 -29.61 -29.57 -0.40
N ASP A 682 -30.55 -29.83 -1.33
CA ASP A 682 -30.71 -29.11 -2.61
C ASP A 682 -30.99 -27.62 -2.37
N TYR A 683 -31.83 -27.30 -1.40
CA TYR A 683 -32.07 -25.92 -0.99
C TYR A 683 -30.79 -25.23 -0.55
N LEU A 684 -30.02 -25.84 0.36
CA LEU A 684 -28.80 -25.26 0.90
C LEU A 684 -27.68 -25.14 -0.14
N ARG A 685 -27.54 -26.12 -1.05
CA ARG A 685 -26.57 -26.07 -2.16
C ARG A 685 -26.86 -24.91 -3.09
N GLY A 686 -28.10 -24.54 -3.30
CA GLY A 686 -28.51 -23.41 -4.14
C GLY A 686 -28.26 -22.01 -3.53
N ARG A 687 -27.97 -21.90 -2.23
CA ARG A 687 -27.88 -20.57 -1.57
C ARG A 687 -26.74 -19.69 -2.06
N PRO A 688 -25.50 -20.17 -2.28
CA PRO A 688 -24.44 -19.35 -2.84
C PRO A 688 -24.80 -18.76 -4.21
N GLU A 689 -25.48 -19.54 -5.07
CA GLU A 689 -25.91 -19.07 -6.40
C GLU A 689 -26.98 -17.98 -6.28
N VAL A 690 -27.96 -18.15 -5.39
CA VAL A 690 -29.00 -17.14 -5.12
C VAL A 690 -28.35 -15.83 -4.66
N PHE A 691 -27.36 -15.89 -3.76
CA PHE A 691 -26.62 -14.71 -3.31
C PHE A 691 -25.93 -14.01 -4.48
N TRP A 692 -25.08 -14.73 -5.20
CA TRP A 692 -24.27 -14.14 -6.26
C TRP A 692 -25.10 -13.62 -7.42
N LYS A 693 -26.19 -14.30 -7.79
CA LYS A 693 -27.13 -13.80 -8.79
C LYS A 693 -27.73 -12.44 -8.43
N LYS A 694 -28.06 -12.22 -7.14
CA LYS A 694 -28.61 -10.94 -6.66
C LYS A 694 -27.55 -9.86 -6.54
N VAL A 695 -26.34 -10.19 -6.11
CA VAL A 695 -25.22 -9.23 -5.97
C VAL A 695 -24.73 -8.77 -7.34
N SER A 696 -24.55 -9.67 -8.31
CA SER A 696 -24.05 -9.35 -9.65
C SER A 696 -25.10 -8.68 -10.56
N GLY A 697 -26.38 -8.67 -10.18
CA GLY A 697 -27.43 -7.98 -10.93
C GLY A 697 -28.02 -8.80 -12.07
N GLY A 698 -27.96 -10.15 -11.98
CA GLY A 698 -28.60 -11.10 -12.90
C GLY A 698 -30.07 -11.35 -12.56
#